data_22526c0dc748bae54c7b800138cff41b
#
_entry.id   22526c0dc748bae54c7b800138cff41b
#
_cell.length_a   1.000
_cell.length_b   1.000
_cell.length_c   1.000
_cell.angle_alpha   90.00
_cell.angle_beta   90.00
_cell.angle_gamma   90.00
#
_symmetry.space_group_name_H-M   'P 1'
#
loop_
_entity.id
_entity.type
_entity.pdbx_description
1 polymer ?
#
loop_
_entity_poly.entity_id
_entity_poly.type
_entity_poly.pdbx_seq_one_letter_code
_entity_poly.pdbx_strand_id
1 'polypeptide(L)'
;MGGVVLAVGLVGCLLVLLPWKRLLPDGAEQRTIEHLPTLGMVLSWLPFFLLVQRFVVDDTTVAAVNASGGASMPLLYRVAATWSARSGPLLLWAGFTASLAWWWRAPMQGESPEVASRRVGLLGGFAALLMLLAVHLRPFAPTLPGTLRGELNPLLQTDLMVVHPPLVFCAYAYCLSIAATGISSIGQPDQGLLDRITIQARPAFVVTTLAIGLGGLWAYLILDWGGYWAWDPVETGSFLPWLALAVLAHARTVPRKVPGVVLRGAALLTGGLALFATLVTRAGGAWAASVHTFVVASEGSAPNDAFGRIVALAVDGSAGVEVMAYLLVLLVLAGWWLVDLSLAAGREAHPRWLVVDLAVPLIVAAAVLVEWSTTFTTVQPGVLGRVVPFGSAWVGLVLFPSLVMTGWPRADVRGKNGFARPFGVPVDWLIAGAIANLGGDVLLAVVWLCLFSPIAVSSAPTSNIPAAALGVTLALVSAWTELVPLYVAGLMLVPFLAPWLMMDDDASPEVDIHATLKRAPLWAGAGIAALMLVLTFTILLGSIDQIHFAAHEVYGSVLLASTSGALLLYSLRRESTTVRLTMLIGLLLVSAVGALLTPGLWGGDALEGLSNVVLRGHIAWLVVPTALVAVPHVFSEVLHSARRRSTTPWWRRVPVQAHVVHAGLLLLIVGHVMTTTLVDRGDPAHRITMLKDEPVEVDGWTYTFRDVRLIPGEDLTVGDGAVHVVIDVSDGSEWRGTAEPGMTRFDASGFPRSEVDVVRGATGDVVLIFDFTQAGDLMQTVAMEGEDAVDAVRVTVYRLPQSHAVWVGWGLMLLGMTGLSLSSRGKEKHLPAA
;
A
#
# COMPACT_ATOMS: atom_id res chain seq x y z
N MET A 1 -10.55 17.58 33.21
CA MET A 1 -10.47 16.10 33.24
C MET A 1 -9.72 15.54 32.04
N GLY A 2 -10.01 15.97 30.78
CA GLY A 2 -9.36 15.45 29.58
C GLY A 2 -7.83 15.54 29.54
N GLY A 3 -7.25 16.69 29.98
CA GLY A 3 -5.80 16.85 30.04
C GLY A 3 -5.10 15.89 31.02
N VAL A 4 -5.73 15.58 32.15
CA VAL A 4 -5.20 14.60 33.10
C VAL A 4 -5.19 13.19 32.50
N VAL A 5 -6.25 12.82 31.82
CA VAL A 5 -6.38 11.50 31.17
C VAL A 5 -5.31 11.33 30.12
N LEU A 6 -5.08 12.34 29.30
CA LEU A 6 -4.03 12.33 28.26
C LEU A 6 -2.63 12.27 28.87
N ALA A 7 -2.40 13.01 29.99
CA ALA A 7 -1.14 12.92 30.73
C ALA A 7 -0.92 11.51 31.31
N VAL A 8 -1.96 10.84 31.82
CA VAL A 8 -1.88 9.42 32.23
C VAL A 8 -1.53 8.51 31.10
N GLY A 9 -2.14 8.69 29.91
CA GLY A 9 -1.79 7.93 28.70
C GLY A 9 -0.33 8.13 28.27
N LEU A 10 0.16 9.37 28.33
CA LEU A 10 1.57 9.68 28.03
C LEU A 10 2.51 9.03 29.04
N VAL A 11 2.19 9.13 30.35
CA VAL A 11 2.94 8.41 31.39
C VAL A 11 2.93 6.92 31.13
N GLY A 12 1.81 6.34 30.66
CA GLY A 12 1.74 4.94 30.24
C GLY A 12 2.75 4.60 29.16
N CYS A 13 2.84 5.41 28.09
CA CYS A 13 3.82 5.24 27.02
C CYS A 13 5.26 5.36 27.56
N LEU A 14 5.53 6.31 28.46
CA LEU A 14 6.84 6.48 29.11
C LEU A 14 7.21 5.31 30.00
N LEU A 15 6.26 4.71 30.73
CA LEU A 15 6.48 3.51 31.53
C LEU A 15 6.90 2.31 30.69
N VAL A 16 6.39 2.19 29.45
CA VAL A 16 6.83 1.15 28.52
C VAL A 16 8.23 1.44 27.96
N LEU A 17 8.51 2.72 27.72
CA LEU A 17 9.78 3.17 27.08
C LEU A 17 11.00 2.99 27.98
N LEU A 18 10.85 3.21 29.29
CA LEU A 18 11.99 3.35 30.20
C LEU A 18 12.66 2.01 30.52
N PRO A 19 14.02 1.98 30.56
CA PRO A 19 14.79 0.78 30.91
C PRO A 19 14.83 0.58 32.45
N TRP A 20 13.74 0.15 33.04
CA TRP A 20 13.53 0.05 34.49
C TRP A 20 14.65 -0.70 35.22
N LYS A 21 15.22 -1.75 34.61
CA LYS A 21 16.37 -2.49 35.19
C LYS A 21 17.60 -1.61 35.46
N ARG A 22 17.73 -0.46 34.75
CA ARG A 22 18.85 0.47 34.96
C ARG A 22 18.49 1.67 35.81
N LEU A 23 17.19 1.96 35.95
CA LEU A 23 16.70 3.15 36.66
C LEU A 23 16.34 2.87 38.11
N LEU A 24 15.96 1.64 38.42
CA LEU A 24 15.62 1.25 39.78
C LEU A 24 16.90 0.84 40.55
N PRO A 25 16.95 1.11 41.89
CA PRO A 25 18.08 0.74 42.71
C PRO A 25 18.34 -0.78 42.69
N ASP A 26 19.62 -1.15 42.87
CA ASP A 26 19.99 -2.54 43.09
C ASP A 26 19.25 -3.10 44.30
N GLY A 27 18.42 -4.12 44.06
CA GLY A 27 17.54 -4.68 45.15
C GLY A 27 16.05 -4.39 44.97
N ALA A 28 15.65 -3.60 43.95
CA ALA A 28 14.22 -3.45 43.63
C ALA A 28 13.61 -4.83 43.31
N GLU A 29 12.42 -5.09 43.87
CA GLU A 29 11.73 -6.36 43.66
C GLU A 29 11.54 -6.64 42.15
N GLN A 30 12.01 -7.77 41.67
CA GLN A 30 11.92 -8.16 40.28
C GLN A 30 10.49 -8.12 39.73
N ARG A 31 9.51 -8.41 40.57
CA ARG A 31 8.08 -8.25 40.28
C ARG A 31 7.72 -6.81 39.90
N THR A 32 8.21 -5.80 40.65
CA THR A 32 7.95 -4.39 40.34
C THR A 32 8.46 -4.02 38.95
N ILE A 33 9.68 -4.46 38.59
CA ILE A 33 10.30 -4.20 37.29
C ILE A 33 9.50 -4.83 36.15
N GLU A 34 8.91 -6.02 36.37
CA GLU A 34 8.10 -6.73 35.39
C GLU A 34 6.69 -6.15 35.22
N HIS A 35 6.11 -5.56 36.28
CA HIS A 35 4.75 -5.01 36.25
C HIS A 35 4.68 -3.60 35.67
N LEU A 36 5.73 -2.77 35.77
CA LEU A 36 5.73 -1.41 35.26
C LEU A 36 5.43 -1.30 33.76
N PRO A 37 6.03 -2.10 32.86
CA PRO A 37 5.67 -2.09 31.44
C PRO A 37 4.23 -2.54 31.18
N THR A 38 3.70 -3.45 31.98
CA THR A 38 2.31 -3.91 31.89
C THR A 38 1.35 -2.81 32.29
N LEU A 39 1.63 -2.13 33.41
CA LEU A 39 0.88 -0.95 33.84
C LEU A 39 0.94 0.13 32.76
N GLY A 40 2.14 0.38 32.22
CA GLY A 40 2.33 1.36 31.14
C GLY A 40 1.47 1.06 29.92
N MET A 41 1.45 -0.18 29.46
CA MET A 41 0.58 -0.62 28.37
C MET A 41 -0.90 -0.37 28.67
N VAL A 42 -1.37 -0.75 29.84
CA VAL A 42 -2.77 -0.52 30.25
C VAL A 42 -3.10 0.98 30.30
N LEU A 43 -2.24 1.79 30.89
CA LEU A 43 -2.45 3.23 31.01
C LEU A 43 -2.43 3.94 29.64
N SER A 44 -1.67 3.43 28.66
CA SER A 44 -1.65 3.99 27.31
C SER A 44 -2.99 3.84 26.58
N TRP A 45 -3.80 2.84 26.93
CA TRP A 45 -5.14 2.64 26.38
C TRP A 45 -6.23 3.47 27.05
N LEU A 46 -5.98 3.96 28.27
CA LEU A 46 -6.99 4.65 29.06
C LEU A 46 -7.63 5.85 28.33
N PRO A 47 -6.87 6.76 27.68
CA PRO A 47 -7.47 7.88 26.94
C PRO A 47 -8.41 7.42 25.82
N PHE A 48 -8.03 6.36 25.09
CA PHE A 48 -8.85 5.80 24.04
C PHE A 48 -10.19 5.26 24.58
N PHE A 49 -10.16 4.41 25.60
CA PHE A 49 -11.39 3.83 26.16
C PHE A 49 -12.28 4.87 26.83
N LEU A 50 -11.71 5.92 27.41
CA LEU A 50 -12.50 7.02 27.94
C LEU A 50 -13.14 7.85 26.82
N LEU A 51 -12.47 8.02 25.68
CA LEU A 51 -13.09 8.65 24.51
C LEU A 51 -14.22 7.79 23.95
N VAL A 52 -14.01 6.47 23.82
CA VAL A 52 -15.07 5.51 23.46
C VAL A 52 -16.27 5.65 24.40
N GLN A 53 -16.04 5.69 25.70
CA GLN A 53 -17.10 5.84 26.69
C GLN A 53 -17.90 7.13 26.46
N ARG A 54 -17.24 8.27 26.10
CA ARG A 54 -17.94 9.53 25.78
C ARG A 54 -18.84 9.40 24.56
N PHE A 55 -18.40 8.72 23.51
CA PHE A 55 -19.23 8.43 22.34
C PHE A 55 -20.40 7.48 22.67
N VAL A 56 -20.15 6.45 23.48
CA VAL A 56 -21.19 5.48 23.88
C VAL A 56 -22.32 6.15 24.65
N VAL A 57 -22.01 7.07 25.59
CA VAL A 57 -23.01 7.79 26.35
C VAL A 57 -23.51 9.07 25.67
N ASP A 58 -23.03 9.35 24.46
CA ASP A 58 -23.38 10.54 23.69
C ASP A 58 -23.17 11.87 24.44
N ASP A 59 -22.01 12.01 25.08
CA ASP A 59 -21.65 13.20 25.87
C ASP A 59 -21.32 14.39 24.95
N THR A 60 -22.34 15.12 24.54
CA THR A 60 -22.23 16.29 23.65
C THR A 60 -21.46 17.47 24.25
N THR A 61 -21.06 17.41 25.53
CA THR A 61 -20.16 18.41 26.09
C THR A 61 -18.74 18.29 25.57
N VAL A 62 -18.39 17.15 24.93
CA VAL A 62 -17.13 16.91 24.23
C VAL A 62 -17.32 17.25 22.74
N ALA A 63 -16.49 18.15 22.22
CA ALA A 63 -16.61 18.65 20.84
C ALA A 63 -16.58 17.53 19.77
N ALA A 64 -15.73 16.52 19.95
CA ALA A 64 -15.65 15.38 19.03
C ALA A 64 -16.97 14.57 19.00
N VAL A 65 -17.61 14.39 20.16
CA VAL A 65 -18.90 13.69 20.27
C VAL A 65 -20.02 14.55 19.69
N ASN A 66 -20.01 15.86 19.96
CA ASN A 66 -20.99 16.76 19.38
C ASN A 66 -20.94 16.82 17.84
N ALA A 67 -19.73 16.67 17.28
CA ALA A 67 -19.52 16.73 15.81
C ALA A 67 -19.87 15.43 15.09
N SER A 68 -19.67 14.26 15.72
CA SER A 68 -19.77 12.96 15.03
C SER A 68 -20.52 11.89 15.85
N GLY A 69 -21.12 12.25 16.99
CA GLY A 69 -21.96 11.37 17.81
C GLY A 69 -23.41 11.35 17.36
N GLY A 70 -24.19 10.43 17.90
CA GLY A 70 -25.64 10.35 17.70
C GLY A 70 -26.28 9.34 18.65
N ALA A 71 -27.28 9.79 19.45
CA ALA A 71 -27.98 8.89 20.38
C ALA A 71 -28.83 7.84 19.66
N SER A 72 -29.28 8.14 18.43
CA SER A 72 -30.03 7.25 17.56
C SER A 72 -29.19 6.16 16.92
N MET A 73 -27.87 6.37 16.76
CA MET A 73 -26.99 5.39 16.14
C MET A 73 -26.89 4.07 16.95
N PRO A 74 -26.79 2.92 16.27
CA PRO A 74 -26.46 1.64 16.91
C PRO A 74 -25.19 1.73 17.77
N LEU A 75 -25.14 0.96 18.86
CA LEU A 75 -24.01 0.99 19.81
C LEU A 75 -22.65 0.81 19.15
N LEU A 76 -22.54 -0.13 18.21
CA LEU A 76 -21.28 -0.38 17.48
C LEU A 76 -20.84 0.83 16.68
N TYR A 77 -21.78 1.57 16.09
CA TYR A 77 -21.46 2.77 15.30
C TYR A 77 -21.06 3.94 16.19
N ARG A 78 -21.65 4.06 17.42
CA ARG A 78 -21.16 5.01 18.42
C ARG A 78 -19.71 4.71 18.83
N VAL A 79 -19.37 3.43 19.03
CA VAL A 79 -17.99 3.01 19.27
C VAL A 79 -17.10 3.37 18.07
N ALA A 80 -17.56 3.08 16.86
CA ALA A 80 -16.82 3.36 15.62
C ALA A 80 -16.62 4.87 15.38
N ALA A 81 -17.55 5.70 15.77
CA ALA A 81 -17.43 7.15 15.69
C ALA A 81 -16.20 7.71 16.44
N THR A 82 -15.67 6.98 17.43
CA THR A 82 -14.43 7.36 18.13
C THR A 82 -13.26 7.56 17.19
N TRP A 83 -13.15 6.78 16.12
CA TRP A 83 -12.06 6.89 15.14
C TRP A 83 -12.45 7.57 13.82
N SER A 84 -13.63 8.16 13.74
CA SER A 84 -13.99 9.07 12.65
C SER A 84 -13.28 10.42 12.76
N ALA A 85 -13.02 10.88 14.00
CA ALA A 85 -12.27 12.10 14.25
C ALA A 85 -10.74 11.83 14.18
N ARG A 86 -9.95 12.90 14.02
CA ARG A 86 -8.49 12.80 13.83
C ARG A 86 -7.74 12.26 15.06
N SER A 87 -8.18 12.58 16.25
CA SER A 87 -7.51 12.24 17.52
C SER A 87 -7.73 10.79 17.94
N GLY A 88 -8.90 10.21 17.67
CA GLY A 88 -9.22 8.83 18.04
C GLY A 88 -8.28 7.79 17.41
N PRO A 89 -8.02 7.85 16.09
CA PRO A 89 -7.04 7.01 15.42
C PRO A 89 -5.64 7.09 16.02
N LEU A 90 -5.17 8.27 16.44
CA LEU A 90 -3.86 8.42 17.07
C LEU A 90 -3.79 7.74 18.43
N LEU A 91 -4.84 7.86 19.24
CA LEU A 91 -4.94 7.17 20.52
C LEU A 91 -4.95 5.64 20.35
N LEU A 92 -5.70 5.17 19.36
CA LEU A 92 -5.77 3.76 18.99
C LEU A 92 -4.38 3.23 18.52
N TRP A 93 -3.71 3.96 17.64
CA TRP A 93 -2.38 3.61 17.15
C TRP A 93 -1.33 3.63 18.25
N ALA A 94 -1.35 4.65 19.13
CA ALA A 94 -0.47 4.71 20.31
C ALA A 94 -0.67 3.49 21.21
N GLY A 95 -1.92 3.10 21.48
CA GLY A 95 -2.28 1.93 22.26
C GLY A 95 -1.75 0.63 21.66
N PHE A 96 -1.93 0.40 20.34
CA PHE A 96 -1.37 -0.77 19.65
C PHE A 96 0.15 -0.77 19.68
N THR A 97 0.79 0.38 19.44
CA THR A 97 2.26 0.50 19.45
C THR A 97 2.83 0.21 20.85
N ALA A 98 2.21 0.72 21.91
CA ALA A 98 2.58 0.41 23.30
C ALA A 98 2.34 -1.08 23.62
N SER A 99 1.27 -1.67 23.11
CA SER A 99 0.98 -3.10 23.28
C SER A 99 2.05 -3.97 22.61
N LEU A 100 2.50 -3.61 21.40
CA LEU A 100 3.59 -4.32 20.73
C LEU A 100 4.93 -4.12 21.43
N ALA A 101 5.21 -2.94 22.01
CA ALA A 101 6.38 -2.71 22.84
C ALA A 101 6.38 -3.63 24.07
N TRP A 102 5.23 -3.77 24.74
CA TRP A 102 5.04 -4.70 25.84
C TRP A 102 5.15 -6.17 25.39
N TRP A 103 4.53 -6.52 24.27
CA TRP A 103 4.53 -7.90 23.74
C TRP A 103 5.94 -8.37 23.39
N TRP A 104 6.69 -7.52 22.71
CA TRP A 104 8.06 -7.81 22.26
C TRP A 104 9.15 -7.38 23.27
N ARG A 105 8.83 -7.19 24.57
CA ARG A 105 9.78 -6.69 25.56
C ARG A 105 10.95 -7.64 25.88
N ALA A 106 10.74 -8.92 25.71
CA ALA A 106 11.81 -9.91 25.88
C ALA A 106 12.81 -9.87 24.72
N PRO A 107 14.09 -10.18 24.98
CA PRO A 107 15.07 -10.36 23.91
C PRO A 107 14.60 -11.43 22.91
N MET A 108 14.74 -11.15 21.63
CA MET A 108 14.49 -12.12 20.55
C MET A 108 15.74 -12.97 20.31
N GLN A 109 15.59 -14.03 19.49
CA GLN A 109 16.70 -14.92 19.16
C GLN A 109 17.91 -14.16 18.61
N GLY A 110 19.08 -14.34 19.23
CA GLY A 110 20.33 -13.68 18.85
C GLY A 110 20.37 -12.17 19.14
N GLU A 111 19.47 -11.68 19.99
CA GLU A 111 19.43 -10.28 20.41
C GLU A 111 20.02 -10.14 21.82
N SER A 112 20.92 -9.16 22.00
CA SER A 112 21.40 -8.83 23.36
C SER A 112 20.32 -8.08 24.15
N PRO A 113 20.35 -8.14 25.51
CA PRO A 113 19.42 -7.39 26.35
C PRO A 113 19.44 -5.88 26.06
N GLU A 114 20.60 -5.31 25.70
CA GLU A 114 20.75 -3.90 25.38
C GLU A 114 20.03 -3.53 24.08
N VAL A 115 20.12 -4.37 23.04
CA VAL A 115 19.44 -4.18 21.76
C VAL A 115 17.94 -4.32 21.95
N ALA A 116 17.49 -5.31 22.72
CA ALA A 116 16.08 -5.47 23.06
C ALA A 116 15.53 -4.24 23.81
N SER A 117 16.28 -3.72 24.79
CA SER A 117 15.91 -2.52 25.52
C SER A 117 15.82 -1.29 24.59
N ARG A 118 16.76 -1.12 23.66
CA ARG A 118 16.69 -0.04 22.65
C ARG A 118 15.47 -0.18 21.76
N ARG A 119 15.16 -1.39 21.28
CA ARG A 119 13.97 -1.65 20.47
C ARG A 119 12.67 -1.31 21.19
N VAL A 120 12.53 -1.73 22.44
CA VAL A 120 11.37 -1.39 23.28
C VAL A 120 11.30 0.11 23.54
N GLY A 121 12.43 0.75 23.82
CA GLY A 121 12.53 2.19 23.99
C GLY A 121 12.07 2.97 22.73
N LEU A 122 12.49 2.53 21.54
CA LEU A 122 12.06 3.14 20.28
C LEU A 122 10.55 2.99 20.05
N LEU A 123 10.00 1.81 20.31
CA LEU A 123 8.55 1.59 20.22
C LEU A 123 7.75 2.42 21.21
N GLY A 124 8.20 2.49 22.46
CA GLY A 124 7.61 3.36 23.46
C GLY A 124 7.71 4.83 23.06
N GLY A 125 8.81 5.23 22.41
CA GLY A 125 9.00 6.56 21.83
C GLY A 125 8.01 6.88 20.71
N PHE A 126 7.77 5.95 19.80
CA PHE A 126 6.72 6.10 18.77
C PHE A 126 5.33 6.21 19.41
N ALA A 127 5.01 5.38 20.40
CA ALA A 127 3.74 5.46 21.12
C ALA A 127 3.58 6.81 21.83
N ALA A 128 4.63 7.30 22.48
CA ALA A 128 4.63 8.60 23.15
C ALA A 128 4.45 9.76 22.15
N LEU A 129 5.09 9.70 20.98
CA LEU A 129 4.91 10.70 19.91
C LEU A 129 3.46 10.74 19.42
N LEU A 130 2.87 9.57 19.12
CA LEU A 130 1.47 9.48 18.70
C LEU A 130 0.53 10.00 19.79
N MET A 131 0.81 9.72 21.06
CA MET A 131 0.06 10.25 22.19
C MET A 131 0.19 11.78 22.30
N LEU A 132 1.39 12.33 22.10
CA LEU A 132 1.62 13.79 22.08
C LEU A 132 0.85 14.48 20.94
N LEU A 133 0.79 13.86 19.77
CA LEU A 133 -0.04 14.36 18.67
C LEU A 133 -1.53 14.33 19.05
N ALA A 134 -2.00 13.27 19.69
CA ALA A 134 -3.36 13.21 20.21
C ALA A 134 -3.62 14.28 21.27
N VAL A 135 -2.66 14.58 22.14
CA VAL A 135 -2.75 15.71 23.12
C VAL A 135 -2.91 17.03 22.38
N HIS A 136 -2.14 17.26 21.32
CA HIS A 136 -2.24 18.47 20.49
C HIS A 136 -3.64 18.63 19.88
N LEU A 137 -4.23 17.54 19.37
CA LEU A 137 -5.57 17.54 18.79
C LEU A 137 -6.72 17.61 19.78
N ARG A 138 -6.45 17.61 21.09
CA ARG A 138 -7.42 17.84 22.18
C ARG A 138 -8.71 17.01 22.06
N PRO A 139 -8.65 15.65 22.08
CA PRO A 139 -9.82 14.78 21.88
C PRO A 139 -10.97 15.02 22.87
N PHE A 140 -10.70 15.61 24.03
CA PHE A 140 -11.66 15.96 25.06
C PHE A 140 -11.92 17.48 25.15
N ALA A 141 -11.72 18.22 24.05
CA ALA A 141 -12.05 19.64 24.01
C ALA A 141 -13.54 19.85 24.31
N PRO A 142 -13.91 20.88 25.08
CA PRO A 142 -15.32 21.19 25.32
C PRO A 142 -15.98 21.71 24.05
N THR A 143 -17.25 21.37 23.87
CA THR A 143 -18.10 21.96 22.84
C THR A 143 -18.28 23.45 23.09
N LEU A 144 -18.04 24.27 22.08
CA LEU A 144 -18.25 25.71 22.18
C LEU A 144 -19.75 26.04 22.23
N PRO A 145 -20.17 27.04 23.00
CA PRO A 145 -21.55 27.48 23.02
C PRO A 145 -22.04 27.89 21.62
N GLY A 146 -23.22 27.43 21.23
CA GLY A 146 -23.80 27.72 19.93
C GLY A 146 -23.31 26.83 18.78
N THR A 147 -22.40 25.86 19.02
CA THR A 147 -22.03 24.87 18.00
C THR A 147 -23.22 23.95 17.74
N LEU A 148 -23.62 23.87 16.47
CA LEU A 148 -24.67 22.94 16.05
C LEU A 148 -24.17 21.50 16.22
N ARG A 149 -25.11 20.62 16.51
CA ARG A 149 -24.83 19.20 16.56
C ARG A 149 -24.61 18.67 15.15
N GLY A 150 -23.52 17.97 14.93
CA GLY A 150 -23.26 17.19 13.74
C GLY A 150 -23.64 15.72 13.92
N GLU A 151 -23.39 14.95 12.88
CA GLU A 151 -23.60 13.51 12.83
C GLU A 151 -22.40 12.83 12.19
N LEU A 152 -22.20 11.54 12.46
CA LEU A 152 -21.19 10.72 11.80
C LEU A 152 -21.46 10.72 10.28
N ASN A 153 -20.43 10.98 9.47
CA ASN A 153 -20.55 10.94 8.03
C ASN A 153 -21.29 9.66 7.57
N PRO A 154 -22.33 9.76 6.75
CA PRO A 154 -23.14 8.63 6.31
C PRO A 154 -22.34 7.45 5.74
N LEU A 155 -21.28 7.71 4.97
CA LEU A 155 -20.40 6.69 4.41
C LEU A 155 -19.67 5.88 5.50
N LEU A 156 -19.56 6.41 6.74
CA LEU A 156 -18.92 5.76 7.87
C LEU A 156 -19.90 4.99 8.76
N GLN A 157 -21.22 5.12 8.52
CA GLN A 157 -22.26 4.41 9.28
C GLN A 157 -22.47 3.00 8.71
N THR A 158 -21.46 2.15 8.83
CA THR A 158 -21.40 0.79 8.30
C THR A 158 -20.65 -0.14 9.25
N ASP A 159 -20.93 -1.44 9.18
CA ASP A 159 -20.26 -2.47 9.98
C ASP A 159 -18.75 -2.54 9.67
N LEU A 160 -18.35 -2.22 8.45
CA LEU A 160 -16.95 -2.22 8.04
C LEU A 160 -16.15 -1.12 8.74
N MET A 161 -16.78 0.01 9.08
CA MET A 161 -16.18 1.07 9.89
C MET A 161 -15.79 0.57 11.29
N VAL A 162 -16.50 -0.41 11.82
CA VAL A 162 -16.19 -0.99 13.15
C VAL A 162 -14.86 -1.73 13.14
N VAL A 163 -14.54 -2.42 12.03
CA VAL A 163 -13.43 -3.39 11.97
C VAL A 163 -12.23 -2.89 11.17
N HIS A 164 -12.46 -2.29 9.99
CA HIS A 164 -11.40 -1.96 9.05
C HIS A 164 -10.38 -0.93 9.61
N PRO A 165 -10.74 0.27 10.11
CA PRO A 165 -9.76 1.24 10.57
C PRO A 165 -8.93 0.75 11.78
N PRO A 166 -9.46 0.07 12.79
CA PRO A 166 -8.65 -0.52 13.84
C PRO A 166 -7.59 -1.50 13.33
N LEU A 167 -7.91 -2.31 12.32
CA LEU A 167 -6.94 -3.22 11.72
C LEU A 167 -5.84 -2.48 10.96
N VAL A 168 -6.15 -1.38 10.28
CA VAL A 168 -5.15 -0.52 9.62
C VAL A 168 -4.14 0.00 10.64
N PHE A 169 -4.60 0.57 11.75
CA PHE A 169 -3.69 1.10 12.79
C PHE A 169 -2.92 0.00 13.53
N CYS A 170 -3.52 -1.18 13.69
CA CYS A 170 -2.79 -2.36 14.17
C CYS A 170 -1.67 -2.77 13.19
N ALA A 171 -1.94 -2.82 11.90
CA ALA A 171 -0.95 -3.09 10.87
C ALA A 171 0.20 -2.07 10.88
N TYR A 172 -0.13 -0.79 10.98
CA TYR A 172 0.86 0.28 11.04
C TYR A 172 1.70 0.23 12.33
N ALA A 173 1.12 -0.18 13.46
CA ALA A 173 1.88 -0.43 14.69
C ALA A 173 2.90 -1.57 14.51
N TYR A 174 2.54 -2.65 13.81
CA TYR A 174 3.48 -3.71 13.43
C TYR A 174 4.61 -3.18 12.53
N CYS A 175 4.30 -2.32 11.55
CA CYS A 175 5.31 -1.70 10.68
C CYS A 175 6.30 -0.85 11.49
N LEU A 176 5.83 -0.08 12.47
CA LEU A 176 6.71 0.66 13.40
C LEU A 176 7.55 -0.29 14.27
N SER A 177 7.01 -1.44 14.67
CA SER A 177 7.77 -2.45 15.42
C SER A 177 8.92 -3.04 14.59
N ILE A 178 8.70 -3.28 13.31
CA ILE A 178 9.74 -3.73 12.37
C ILE A 178 10.81 -2.64 12.20
N ALA A 179 10.43 -1.37 12.05
CA ALA A 179 11.36 -0.26 11.96
C ALA A 179 12.20 -0.12 13.24
N ALA A 180 11.59 -0.22 14.41
CA ALA A 180 12.30 -0.19 15.70
C ALA A 180 13.33 -1.33 15.82
N THR A 181 13.02 -2.51 15.28
CA THR A 181 13.97 -3.63 15.20
C THR A 181 15.14 -3.32 14.27
N GLY A 182 14.87 -2.69 13.12
CA GLY A 182 15.91 -2.20 12.20
C GLY A 182 16.83 -1.20 12.88
N ILE A 183 16.28 -0.12 13.47
CA ILE A 183 17.06 0.94 14.13
C ILE A 183 17.90 0.37 15.30
N SER A 184 17.30 -0.42 16.16
CA SER A 184 18.00 -0.98 17.34
C SER A 184 19.17 -1.90 16.99
N SER A 185 19.15 -2.45 15.78
CA SER A 185 20.18 -3.36 15.25
C SER A 185 21.31 -2.63 14.50
N ILE A 186 21.25 -1.30 14.34
CA ILE A 186 22.32 -0.51 13.71
C ILE A 186 23.59 -0.61 14.55
N GLY A 187 24.72 -0.88 13.89
CA GLY A 187 26.01 -1.09 14.54
C GLY A 187 26.16 -2.42 15.29
N GLN A 188 25.18 -3.33 15.12
CA GLN A 188 25.21 -4.65 15.73
C GLN A 188 25.51 -5.75 14.69
N PRO A 189 26.03 -6.92 15.11
CA PRO A 189 26.18 -8.07 14.22
C PRO A 189 24.85 -8.46 13.56
N ASP A 190 24.88 -8.84 12.30
CA ASP A 190 23.71 -9.24 11.51
C ASP A 190 23.11 -10.60 11.90
N GLN A 191 23.73 -11.30 12.84
CA GLN A 191 23.27 -12.62 13.27
C GLN A 191 21.85 -12.55 13.83
N GLY A 192 20.95 -13.38 13.32
CA GLY A 192 19.55 -13.44 13.74
C GLY A 192 18.66 -12.25 13.30
N LEU A 193 19.21 -11.23 12.63
CA LEU A 193 18.44 -10.04 12.22
C LEU A 193 17.26 -10.40 11.31
N LEU A 194 17.50 -11.25 10.29
CA LEU A 194 16.44 -11.70 9.38
C LEU A 194 15.34 -12.46 10.13
N ASP A 195 15.69 -13.25 11.15
CA ASP A 195 14.72 -13.98 11.94
C ASP A 195 13.88 -13.03 12.81
N ARG A 196 14.51 -12.05 13.46
CA ARG A 196 13.82 -11.01 14.25
C ARG A 196 12.86 -10.17 13.42
N ILE A 197 13.26 -9.77 12.21
CA ILE A 197 12.39 -9.05 11.28
C ILE A 197 11.24 -9.95 10.81
N THR A 198 11.54 -11.20 10.41
CA THR A 198 10.54 -12.13 9.85
C THR A 198 9.44 -12.49 10.85
N ILE A 199 9.78 -12.64 12.14
CA ILE A 199 8.79 -13.00 13.17
C ILE A 199 7.75 -11.89 13.38
N GLN A 200 8.13 -10.64 13.16
CA GLN A 200 7.23 -9.48 13.22
C GLN A 200 6.54 -9.23 11.87
N ALA A 201 7.26 -9.38 10.75
CA ALA A 201 6.72 -9.13 9.41
C ALA A 201 5.59 -10.08 9.03
N ARG A 202 5.61 -11.34 9.48
CA ARG A 202 4.54 -12.30 9.17
C ARG A 202 3.18 -11.91 9.74
N PRO A 203 3.00 -11.65 11.04
CA PRO A 203 1.72 -11.17 11.55
C PRO A 203 1.36 -9.79 11.00
N ALA A 204 2.34 -8.90 10.78
CA ALA A 204 2.12 -7.63 10.10
C ALA A 204 1.48 -7.83 8.72
N PHE A 205 2.01 -8.78 7.94
CA PHE A 205 1.52 -9.06 6.60
C PHE A 205 0.10 -9.64 6.62
N VAL A 206 -0.23 -10.51 7.59
CA VAL A 206 -1.62 -11.00 7.78
C VAL A 206 -2.57 -9.84 8.06
N VAL A 207 -2.24 -9.00 9.05
CA VAL A 207 -3.14 -7.92 9.48
C VAL A 207 -3.28 -6.86 8.38
N THR A 208 -2.19 -6.54 7.68
CA THR A 208 -2.23 -5.58 6.56
C THR A 208 -3.06 -6.13 5.39
N THR A 209 -2.91 -7.42 5.03
CA THR A 209 -3.71 -8.05 3.99
C THR A 209 -5.20 -8.08 4.36
N LEU A 210 -5.51 -8.37 5.63
CA LEU A 210 -6.89 -8.33 6.11
C LEU A 210 -7.45 -6.89 6.06
N ALA A 211 -6.67 -5.90 6.53
CA ALA A 211 -7.08 -4.52 6.54
C ALA A 211 -7.37 -4.00 5.11
N ILE A 212 -6.45 -4.20 4.17
CA ILE A 212 -6.61 -3.75 2.77
C ILE A 212 -7.82 -4.45 2.13
N GLY A 213 -7.98 -5.76 2.30
CA GLY A 213 -9.09 -6.49 1.71
C GLY A 213 -10.46 -6.07 2.26
N LEU A 214 -10.55 -5.73 3.56
CA LEU A 214 -11.78 -5.16 4.14
C LEU A 214 -12.05 -3.74 3.66
N GLY A 215 -11.00 -2.95 3.38
CA GLY A 215 -11.14 -1.66 2.71
C GLY A 215 -11.70 -1.81 1.30
N GLY A 216 -11.17 -2.77 0.53
CA GLY A 216 -11.71 -3.11 -0.79
C GLY A 216 -13.16 -3.62 -0.74
N LEU A 217 -13.52 -4.40 0.30
CA LEU A 217 -14.89 -4.83 0.51
C LEU A 217 -15.81 -3.64 0.84
N TRP A 218 -15.31 -2.66 1.60
CA TRP A 218 -16.05 -1.43 1.86
C TRP A 218 -16.31 -0.65 0.56
N ALA A 219 -15.28 -0.44 -0.26
CA ALA A 219 -15.44 0.21 -1.57
C ALA A 219 -16.48 -0.52 -2.43
N TYR A 220 -16.45 -1.85 -2.42
CA TYR A 220 -17.33 -2.70 -3.20
C TYR A 220 -18.81 -2.62 -2.80
N LEU A 221 -19.10 -2.46 -1.51
CA LEU A 221 -20.47 -2.51 -0.97
C LEU A 221 -21.08 -1.14 -0.71
N ILE A 222 -20.24 -0.11 -0.49
CA ILE A 222 -20.73 1.18 0.04
C ILE A 222 -20.44 2.34 -0.91
N LEU A 223 -19.31 2.26 -1.66
CA LEU A 223 -18.94 3.34 -2.57
C LEU A 223 -19.49 3.09 -3.97
N ASP A 224 -19.91 4.18 -4.62
CA ASP A 224 -20.41 4.17 -6.01
C ASP A 224 -19.29 4.10 -7.05
N TRP A 225 -18.22 3.38 -6.72
CA TRP A 225 -17.09 3.17 -7.63
C TRP A 225 -17.32 2.04 -8.64
N GLY A 226 -18.32 1.19 -8.41
CA GLY A 226 -18.57 0.03 -9.26
C GLY A 226 -17.49 -1.06 -9.16
N GLY A 227 -16.77 -1.14 -8.05
CA GLY A 227 -15.75 -2.16 -7.85
C GLY A 227 -15.01 -2.03 -6.52
N TYR A 228 -14.12 -2.99 -6.26
CA TYR A 228 -13.44 -3.12 -4.97
C TYR A 228 -12.17 -2.28 -4.83
N TRP A 229 -11.66 -1.70 -5.93
CA TRP A 229 -10.38 -0.97 -5.97
C TRP A 229 -10.41 0.11 -7.04
N ALA A 230 -10.02 1.31 -6.69
CA ALA A 230 -10.04 2.46 -7.58
C ALA A 230 -8.69 3.20 -7.67
N TRP A 231 -7.64 2.69 -7.04
CA TRP A 231 -6.35 3.37 -6.92
C TRP A 231 -6.46 4.78 -6.30
N ASP A 232 -7.44 4.97 -5.41
CA ASP A 232 -7.53 6.19 -4.60
C ASP A 232 -6.17 6.43 -3.89
N PRO A 233 -5.72 7.69 -3.73
CA PRO A 233 -4.44 7.97 -3.09
C PRO A 233 -4.26 7.32 -1.72
N VAL A 234 -5.32 7.18 -0.92
CA VAL A 234 -5.25 6.53 0.39
C VAL A 234 -5.15 5.00 0.26
N GLU A 235 -5.90 4.40 -0.67
CA GLU A 235 -5.74 2.98 -1.03
C GLU A 235 -4.32 2.69 -1.49
N THR A 236 -3.84 3.48 -2.46
CA THR A 236 -2.49 3.37 -3.04
C THR A 236 -1.42 3.56 -1.97
N GLY A 237 -1.58 4.56 -1.09
CA GLY A 237 -0.69 4.81 0.04
C GLY A 237 -0.64 3.65 1.04
N SER A 238 -1.79 3.06 1.36
CA SER A 238 -1.88 1.92 2.28
C SER A 238 -1.33 0.61 1.69
N PHE A 239 -1.28 0.50 0.37
CA PHE A 239 -0.68 -0.63 -0.33
C PHE A 239 0.86 -0.64 -0.27
N LEU A 240 1.51 0.53 -0.11
CA LEU A 240 2.97 0.62 -0.03
C LEU A 240 3.60 -0.18 1.13
N PRO A 241 3.14 -0.07 2.39
CA PRO A 241 3.67 -0.92 3.47
C PRO A 241 3.40 -2.42 3.24
N TRP A 242 2.31 -2.80 2.56
CA TRP A 242 2.06 -4.18 2.17
C TRP A 242 3.14 -4.70 1.19
N LEU A 243 3.52 -3.90 0.20
CA LEU A 243 4.59 -4.23 -0.75
C LEU A 243 5.96 -4.35 -0.05
N ALA A 244 6.26 -3.47 0.90
CA ALA A 244 7.47 -3.56 1.71
C ALA A 244 7.49 -4.84 2.55
N LEU A 245 6.36 -5.24 3.13
CA LEU A 245 6.22 -6.51 3.84
C LEU A 245 6.38 -7.71 2.89
N ALA A 246 5.91 -7.62 1.64
CA ALA A 246 6.15 -8.65 0.63
C ALA A 246 7.63 -8.80 0.31
N VAL A 247 8.39 -7.70 0.18
CA VAL A 247 9.86 -7.74 0.03
C VAL A 247 10.50 -8.47 1.22
N LEU A 248 10.13 -8.11 2.43
CA LEU A 248 10.66 -8.74 3.65
C LEU A 248 10.30 -10.23 3.75
N ALA A 249 9.09 -10.61 3.32
CA ALA A 249 8.66 -12.01 3.30
C ALA A 249 9.52 -12.86 2.35
N HIS A 250 9.99 -12.27 1.25
CA HIS A 250 10.84 -12.93 0.26
C HIS A 250 12.35 -12.84 0.56
N ALA A 251 12.78 -12.10 1.58
CA ALA A 251 14.20 -11.95 1.91
C ALA A 251 14.91 -13.29 2.20
N ARG A 252 14.16 -14.31 2.67
CA ARG A 252 14.70 -15.67 2.90
C ARG A 252 14.83 -16.52 1.64
N THR A 253 14.14 -16.17 0.56
CA THR A 253 14.17 -16.93 -0.69
C THR A 253 15.35 -16.54 -1.57
N VAL A 254 15.98 -15.41 -1.26
CA VAL A 254 17.18 -14.96 -1.94
C VAL A 254 18.30 -15.97 -1.73
N PRO A 255 18.96 -16.49 -2.79
CA PRO A 255 19.96 -17.56 -2.68
C PRO A 255 21.20 -17.20 -1.86
N ARG A 256 21.41 -15.91 -1.62
CA ARG A 256 22.55 -15.36 -0.90
C ARG A 256 22.11 -14.70 0.40
N LYS A 257 23.05 -14.57 1.33
CA LYS A 257 22.81 -13.84 2.56
C LYS A 257 22.58 -12.37 2.24
N VAL A 258 21.37 -11.88 2.51
CA VAL A 258 21.06 -10.45 2.37
C VAL A 258 21.86 -9.68 3.41
N PRO A 259 22.62 -8.64 3.03
CA PRO A 259 23.37 -7.83 3.97
C PRO A 259 22.48 -7.18 5.03
N GLY A 260 22.99 -7.06 6.26
CA GLY A 260 22.22 -6.48 7.35
C GLY A 260 21.77 -5.05 7.10
N VAL A 261 22.57 -4.25 6.41
CA VAL A 261 22.21 -2.88 6.03
C VAL A 261 20.98 -2.83 5.12
N VAL A 262 20.83 -3.78 4.20
CA VAL A 262 19.64 -3.88 3.33
C VAL A 262 18.41 -4.29 4.14
N LEU A 263 18.58 -5.27 5.03
CA LEU A 263 17.49 -5.71 5.91
C LEU A 263 17.04 -4.60 6.85
N ARG A 264 17.98 -3.85 7.44
CA ARG A 264 17.65 -2.69 8.26
C ARG A 264 16.97 -1.60 7.45
N GLY A 265 17.52 -1.27 6.26
CA GLY A 265 16.89 -0.31 5.35
C GLY A 265 15.45 -0.69 4.98
N ALA A 266 15.21 -1.95 4.61
CA ALA A 266 13.86 -2.45 4.32
C ALA A 266 12.94 -2.39 5.55
N ALA A 267 13.47 -2.65 6.74
CA ALA A 267 12.70 -2.55 7.98
C ALA A 267 12.32 -1.08 8.29
N LEU A 268 13.26 -0.14 8.14
CA LEU A 268 12.98 1.28 8.32
C LEU A 268 11.99 1.80 7.27
N LEU A 269 12.17 1.38 6.02
CA LEU A 269 11.25 1.72 4.93
C LEU A 269 9.82 1.23 5.23
N THR A 270 9.66 0.03 5.77
CA THR A 270 8.33 -0.51 6.12
C THR A 270 7.61 0.38 7.13
N GLY A 271 8.27 0.82 8.19
CA GLY A 271 7.69 1.77 9.16
C GLY A 271 7.50 3.17 8.57
N GLY A 272 8.44 3.63 7.75
CA GLY A 272 8.33 4.91 7.05
C GLY A 272 7.13 4.96 6.11
N LEU A 273 6.86 3.89 5.38
CA LEU A 273 5.71 3.82 4.48
C LEU A 273 4.37 3.79 5.21
N ALA A 274 4.30 3.20 6.42
CA ALA A 274 3.09 3.30 7.24
C ALA A 274 2.82 4.74 7.71
N LEU A 275 3.86 5.49 8.08
CA LEU A 275 3.77 6.92 8.38
C LEU A 275 3.39 7.73 7.13
N PHE A 276 3.97 7.41 5.99
CA PHE A 276 3.66 8.07 4.72
C PHE A 276 2.21 7.81 4.29
N ALA A 277 1.70 6.59 4.41
CA ALA A 277 0.30 6.27 4.16
C ALA A 277 -0.65 7.09 5.04
N THR A 278 -0.30 7.26 6.32
CA THR A 278 -1.05 8.11 7.24
C THR A 278 -0.96 9.58 6.84
N LEU A 279 0.22 10.06 6.40
CA LEU A 279 0.39 11.40 5.88
C LEU A 279 -0.51 11.64 4.67
N VAL A 280 -0.55 10.73 3.70
CA VAL A 280 -1.44 10.82 2.53
C VAL A 280 -2.90 10.95 2.97
N THR A 281 -3.34 10.11 3.92
CA THR A 281 -4.71 10.18 4.47
C THR A 281 -4.99 11.54 5.14
N ARG A 282 -4.03 12.11 5.88
CA ARG A 282 -4.20 13.40 6.58
C ARG A 282 -4.10 14.61 5.66
N ALA A 283 -3.35 14.48 4.59
CA ALA A 283 -3.20 15.49 3.55
C ALA A 283 -4.30 15.42 2.48
N GLY A 284 -5.18 14.42 2.55
CA GLY A 284 -6.31 14.28 1.62
C GLY A 284 -7.18 15.54 1.58
N GLY A 285 -7.63 15.90 0.39
CA GLY A 285 -8.37 17.13 0.11
C GLY A 285 -7.50 18.37 -0.14
N ALA A 286 -6.32 18.46 0.46
CA ALA A 286 -5.38 19.54 0.19
C ALA A 286 -4.23 19.09 -0.73
N TRP A 287 -3.78 17.85 -0.59
CA TRP A 287 -2.68 17.29 -1.37
C TRP A 287 -3.14 16.38 -2.51
N ALA A 288 -4.13 15.52 -2.25
CA ALA A 288 -4.68 14.62 -3.26
C ALA A 288 -6.19 14.48 -3.09
N ALA A 289 -6.93 14.34 -4.19
CA ALA A 289 -8.36 14.05 -4.15
C ALA A 289 -8.56 12.61 -3.63
N SER A 290 -9.33 12.46 -2.56
CA SER A 290 -9.66 11.16 -1.98
C SER A 290 -11.00 11.21 -1.28
N VAL A 291 -11.74 10.11 -1.31
CA VAL A 291 -12.96 9.95 -0.49
C VAL A 291 -12.67 9.92 1.01
N HIS A 292 -11.42 9.66 1.40
CA HIS A 292 -10.95 9.69 2.77
C HIS A 292 -10.53 11.10 3.24
N THR A 293 -11.10 12.14 2.63
CA THR A 293 -10.75 13.54 2.92
C THR A 293 -11.20 13.93 4.32
N PHE A 294 -10.26 14.30 5.17
CA PHE A 294 -10.51 14.78 6.53
C PHE A 294 -10.18 16.27 6.72
N VAL A 295 -9.64 16.90 5.69
CA VAL A 295 -9.28 18.32 5.68
C VAL A 295 -10.18 19.03 4.70
N VAL A 296 -11.06 19.89 5.19
CA VAL A 296 -11.79 20.83 4.34
C VAL A 296 -10.78 21.91 3.96
N ALA A 297 -10.50 22.04 2.66
CA ALA A 297 -9.70 23.16 2.18
C ALA A 297 -10.36 24.46 2.66
N SER A 298 -9.62 25.33 3.33
CA SER A 298 -10.05 26.68 3.62
C SER A 298 -10.44 27.34 2.30
N GLU A 299 -11.49 28.19 2.30
CA GLU A 299 -12.04 28.88 1.14
C GLU A 299 -10.97 29.62 0.31
N GLY A 300 -10.28 28.90 -0.54
CA GLY A 300 -9.23 29.38 -1.44
C GLY A 300 -8.77 28.22 -2.31
N SER A 301 -8.49 28.47 -3.57
CA SER A 301 -7.94 27.46 -4.47
C SER A 301 -6.66 26.89 -3.86
N ALA A 302 -6.62 25.56 -3.62
CA ALA A 302 -5.41 24.90 -3.19
C ALA A 302 -4.27 25.25 -4.17
N PRO A 303 -3.04 25.54 -3.67
CA PRO A 303 -1.91 25.81 -4.54
C PRO A 303 -1.77 24.69 -5.59
N ASN A 304 -1.42 25.07 -6.82
CA ASN A 304 -1.28 24.10 -7.91
C ASN A 304 -0.01 23.23 -7.76
N ASP A 305 0.93 23.62 -6.89
CA ASP A 305 2.16 22.90 -6.68
C ASP A 305 2.15 22.12 -5.34
N ALA A 306 2.76 20.93 -5.34
CA ALA A 306 2.76 20.05 -4.18
C ALA A 306 3.50 20.64 -2.96
N PHE A 307 4.52 21.48 -3.20
CA PHE A 307 5.21 22.17 -2.10
C PHE A 307 4.33 23.26 -1.50
N GLY A 308 3.68 24.06 -2.33
CA GLY A 308 2.69 25.05 -1.87
C GLY A 308 1.57 24.40 -1.08
N ARG A 309 1.10 23.21 -1.48
CA ARG A 309 0.10 22.44 -0.74
C ARG A 309 0.62 21.96 0.61
N ILE A 310 1.87 21.48 0.70
CA ILE A 310 2.49 21.12 1.98
C ILE A 310 2.64 22.35 2.88
N VAL A 311 3.04 23.50 2.34
CA VAL A 311 3.14 24.75 3.09
C VAL A 311 1.75 25.20 3.55
N ALA A 312 0.74 25.13 2.69
CA ALA A 312 -0.63 25.46 3.06
C ALA A 312 -1.15 24.55 4.20
N LEU A 313 -0.87 23.25 4.14
CA LEU A 313 -1.18 22.31 5.22
C LEU A 313 -0.42 22.64 6.52
N ALA A 314 0.84 23.04 6.42
CA ALA A 314 1.65 23.42 7.59
C ALA A 314 1.14 24.71 8.26
N VAL A 315 0.56 25.62 7.49
CA VAL A 315 -0.04 26.87 7.97
C VAL A 315 -1.46 26.63 8.50
N ASP A 316 -2.18 25.64 7.96
CA ASP A 316 -3.47 25.21 8.49
C ASP A 316 -3.28 24.60 9.90
N GLY A 317 -3.59 25.38 10.92
CA GLY A 317 -3.32 25.05 12.33
C GLY A 317 -3.94 23.74 12.83
N SER A 318 -4.83 23.09 12.06
CA SER A 318 -5.46 21.83 12.47
C SER A 318 -4.69 20.59 11.99
N ALA A 319 -4.20 20.57 10.74
CA ALA A 319 -3.50 19.43 10.15
C ALA A 319 -1.99 19.58 10.12
N GLY A 320 -1.49 20.82 10.05
CA GLY A 320 -0.09 21.11 9.78
C GLY A 320 0.88 20.48 10.78
N VAL A 321 0.59 20.55 12.07
CA VAL A 321 1.46 19.96 13.11
C VAL A 321 1.56 18.44 12.96
N GLU A 322 0.45 17.77 12.65
CA GLU A 322 0.43 16.31 12.45
C GLU A 322 1.24 15.93 11.21
N VAL A 323 1.02 16.60 10.08
CA VAL A 323 1.76 16.38 8.82
C VAL A 323 3.25 16.64 9.01
N MET A 324 3.62 17.76 9.65
CA MET A 324 5.01 18.11 9.92
C MET A 324 5.69 17.09 10.85
N ALA A 325 4.97 16.57 11.86
CA ALA A 325 5.50 15.53 12.73
C ALA A 325 5.80 14.23 11.96
N TYR A 326 4.91 13.80 11.05
CA TYR A 326 5.17 12.63 10.20
C TYR A 326 6.36 12.85 9.28
N LEU A 327 6.46 14.02 8.63
CA LEU A 327 7.61 14.36 7.79
C LEU A 327 8.92 14.34 8.59
N LEU A 328 8.92 14.90 9.80
CA LEU A 328 10.10 14.89 10.67
C LEU A 328 10.53 13.46 11.02
N VAL A 329 9.58 12.59 11.38
CA VAL A 329 9.92 11.18 11.68
C VAL A 329 10.43 10.46 10.45
N LEU A 330 9.87 10.71 9.26
CA LEU A 330 10.38 10.15 7.99
C LEU A 330 11.81 10.58 7.73
N LEU A 331 12.13 11.87 7.94
CA LEU A 331 13.51 12.39 7.82
C LEU A 331 14.45 11.75 8.84
N VAL A 332 14.00 11.55 10.08
CA VAL A 332 14.79 10.86 11.12
C VAL A 332 15.06 9.41 10.74
N LEU A 333 14.06 8.68 10.20
CA LEU A 333 14.23 7.31 9.73
C LEU A 333 15.24 7.24 8.57
N ALA A 334 15.12 8.15 7.59
CA ALA A 334 16.08 8.26 6.50
C ALA A 334 17.50 8.58 7.01
N GLY A 335 17.62 9.50 7.97
CA GLY A 335 18.90 9.82 8.64
C GLY A 335 19.51 8.61 9.33
N TRP A 336 18.74 7.81 10.06
CA TRP A 336 19.23 6.57 10.68
C TRP A 336 19.74 5.57 9.64
N TRP A 337 19.05 5.44 8.51
CA TRP A 337 19.52 4.57 7.44
C TRP A 337 20.83 5.04 6.84
N LEU A 338 21.01 6.35 6.63
CA LEU A 338 22.27 6.92 6.17
C LEU A 338 23.41 6.69 7.16
N VAL A 339 23.14 6.77 8.48
CA VAL A 339 24.12 6.39 9.51
C VAL A 339 24.51 4.92 9.38
N ASP A 340 23.55 4.02 9.21
CA ASP A 340 23.83 2.59 9.03
C ASP A 340 24.67 2.31 7.78
N LEU A 341 24.35 2.99 6.66
CA LEU A 341 25.13 2.91 5.43
C LEU A 341 26.56 3.41 5.63
N SER A 342 26.75 4.50 6.36
CA SER A 342 28.07 5.05 6.69
C SER A 342 28.88 4.08 7.56
N LEU A 343 28.26 3.48 8.58
CA LEU A 343 28.88 2.49 9.45
C LEU A 343 29.25 1.21 8.68
N ALA A 344 28.33 0.72 7.85
CA ALA A 344 28.58 -0.43 6.97
C ALA A 344 29.69 -0.13 5.96
N ALA A 345 29.88 1.16 5.61
CA ALA A 345 30.99 1.60 4.78
C ALA A 345 32.37 1.63 5.49
N GLY A 346 32.51 1.30 6.80
CA GLY A 346 33.78 1.23 7.56
C GLY A 346 34.62 2.50 7.46
N ARG A 347 33.96 3.60 7.24
CA ARG A 347 34.60 4.89 7.42
C ARG A 347 34.75 5.06 8.91
N GLU A 348 35.96 5.21 9.41
CA GLU A 348 36.17 5.69 10.77
C GLU A 348 35.30 6.92 10.94
N ALA A 349 34.40 6.90 11.91
CA ALA A 349 33.40 7.92 12.14
C ALA A 349 34.06 9.22 12.58
N HIS A 350 34.70 9.92 11.65
CA HIS A 350 35.16 11.27 11.89
C HIS A 350 33.94 12.20 11.88
N PRO A 351 33.65 12.95 12.95
CA PRO A 351 32.42 13.78 13.06
C PRO A 351 32.18 14.69 11.85
N ARG A 352 33.25 15.13 11.20
CA ARG A 352 33.18 15.99 10.00
C ARG A 352 32.61 15.21 8.78
N TRP A 353 32.95 13.94 8.63
CA TRP A 353 32.46 13.13 7.53
C TRP A 353 31.01 12.68 7.77
N LEU A 354 30.66 12.46 9.03
CA LEU A 354 29.26 12.14 9.38
C LEU A 354 28.33 13.31 9.00
N VAL A 355 28.73 14.55 9.24
CA VAL A 355 27.96 15.73 8.85
C VAL A 355 27.81 15.80 7.33
N VAL A 356 28.87 15.57 6.57
CA VAL A 356 28.84 15.60 5.11
C VAL A 356 28.01 14.42 4.58
N ASP A 357 28.23 13.22 5.11
CA ASP A 357 27.54 12.00 4.69
C ASP A 357 26.05 12.01 5.04
N LEU A 358 25.62 12.81 6.02
CA LEU A 358 24.21 13.00 6.40
C LEU A 358 23.62 14.27 5.77
N ALA A 359 24.33 15.39 5.82
CA ALA A 359 23.79 16.66 5.36
C ALA A 359 23.65 16.72 3.84
N VAL A 360 24.62 16.21 3.09
CA VAL A 360 24.54 16.21 1.62
C VAL A 360 23.37 15.35 1.11
N PRO A 361 23.20 14.08 1.53
CA PRO A 361 22.04 13.30 1.15
C PRO A 361 20.70 13.91 1.56
N LEU A 362 20.62 14.50 2.75
CA LEU A 362 19.38 15.16 3.21
C LEU A 362 19.07 16.41 2.40
N ILE A 363 20.07 17.22 2.08
CA ILE A 363 19.89 18.40 1.22
C ILE A 363 19.49 17.99 -0.19
N VAL A 364 20.13 16.96 -0.74
CA VAL A 364 19.78 16.44 -2.06
C VAL A 364 18.37 15.84 -2.03
N ALA A 365 18.03 15.04 -1.02
CA ALA A 365 16.68 14.49 -0.88
C ALA A 365 15.62 15.60 -0.73
N ALA A 366 15.90 16.63 0.05
CA ALA A 366 15.02 17.79 0.21
C ALA A 366 14.90 18.58 -1.10
N ALA A 367 16.02 18.85 -1.81
CA ALA A 367 16.02 19.52 -3.10
C ALA A 367 15.22 18.72 -4.15
N VAL A 368 15.37 17.39 -4.15
CA VAL A 368 14.60 16.48 -5.00
C VAL A 368 13.13 16.54 -4.70
N LEU A 369 12.76 16.48 -3.42
CA LEU A 369 11.35 16.57 -3.03
C LEU A 369 10.73 17.90 -3.42
N VAL A 370 11.47 19.02 -3.22
CA VAL A 370 11.03 20.34 -3.62
C VAL A 370 10.90 20.44 -5.14
N GLU A 371 11.92 20.03 -5.87
CA GLU A 371 11.92 20.09 -7.34
C GLU A 371 10.88 19.14 -7.93
N TRP A 372 10.75 17.97 -7.38
CA TRP A 372 9.73 17.02 -7.78
C TRP A 372 8.32 17.57 -7.53
N SER A 373 8.12 18.22 -6.39
CA SER A 373 6.85 18.87 -6.08
C SER A 373 6.49 19.97 -7.07
N THR A 374 7.45 20.78 -7.49
CA THR A 374 7.23 21.86 -8.46
C THR A 374 7.05 21.36 -9.89
N THR A 375 7.69 20.24 -10.23
CA THR A 375 7.72 19.71 -11.60
C THR A 375 6.44 18.96 -11.97
N PHE A 376 5.80 18.27 -11.00
CA PHE A 376 4.54 17.60 -11.25
C PHE A 376 3.36 18.55 -11.47
N THR A 377 3.51 19.82 -11.17
CA THR A 377 2.44 20.82 -11.29
C THR A 377 2.39 21.56 -12.63
N THR A 378 3.47 21.54 -13.40
CA THR A 378 3.55 22.17 -14.72
C THR A 378 3.43 21.14 -15.83
N VAL A 379 2.25 20.53 -15.98
CA VAL A 379 1.99 19.58 -17.06
C VAL A 379 1.91 20.34 -18.38
N GLN A 380 2.99 20.29 -19.17
CA GLN A 380 2.92 20.75 -20.56
C GLN A 380 2.42 19.62 -21.48
N PRO A 381 1.61 19.94 -22.49
CA PRO A 381 1.09 18.95 -23.41
C PRO A 381 2.20 18.35 -24.28
N GLY A 382 2.23 17.02 -24.40
CA GLY A 382 3.17 16.28 -25.22
C GLY A 382 4.24 15.53 -24.42
N VAL A 383 4.79 14.45 -25.00
CA VAL A 383 5.77 13.56 -24.35
C VAL A 383 7.02 14.31 -23.95
N LEU A 384 7.60 15.10 -24.85
CA LEU A 384 8.78 15.90 -24.60
C LEU A 384 8.52 16.98 -23.56
N GLY A 385 7.36 17.63 -23.58
CA GLY A 385 6.95 18.62 -22.61
C GLY A 385 6.68 18.07 -21.23
N ARG A 386 6.36 16.77 -21.11
CA ARG A 386 6.22 16.06 -19.83
C ARG A 386 7.56 15.57 -19.28
N VAL A 387 8.52 15.31 -20.15
CA VAL A 387 9.85 14.80 -19.80
C VAL A 387 10.80 15.93 -19.40
N VAL A 388 10.73 17.07 -20.07
CA VAL A 388 11.58 18.25 -19.78
C VAL A 388 11.38 18.78 -18.36
N PRO A 389 10.15 18.92 -17.81
CA PRO A 389 9.97 19.27 -16.40
C PRO A 389 10.55 18.24 -15.43
N PHE A 390 10.61 16.98 -15.81
CA PHE A 390 11.25 15.93 -15.02
C PHE A 390 12.78 15.99 -15.02
N GLY A 391 13.40 16.81 -15.86
CA GLY A 391 14.85 16.88 -15.98
C GLY A 391 15.54 17.14 -14.65
N SER A 392 15.07 18.11 -13.89
CA SER A 392 15.62 18.45 -12.57
C SER A 392 15.24 17.45 -11.49
N ALA A 393 14.02 16.95 -11.49
CA ALA A 393 13.59 15.86 -10.60
C ALA A 393 14.37 14.55 -10.87
N TRP A 394 14.80 14.33 -12.09
CA TRP A 394 15.65 13.20 -12.47
C TRP A 394 17.02 13.23 -11.81
N VAL A 395 17.64 14.39 -11.73
CA VAL A 395 18.91 14.52 -11.00
C VAL A 395 18.75 13.95 -9.60
N GLY A 396 17.66 14.26 -8.95
CA GLY A 396 17.43 13.80 -7.63
C GLY A 396 16.98 12.34 -7.53
N LEU A 397 16.12 11.86 -8.43
CA LEU A 397 15.73 10.45 -8.50
C LEU A 397 16.92 9.55 -8.82
N VAL A 398 17.86 10.03 -9.61
CA VAL A 398 19.11 9.34 -9.91
C VAL A 398 20.12 9.48 -8.78
N LEU A 399 20.25 10.67 -8.20
CA LEU A 399 21.18 10.92 -7.10
C LEU A 399 20.75 10.24 -5.80
N PHE A 400 19.48 10.17 -5.48
CA PHE A 400 19.01 9.54 -4.26
C PHE A 400 19.35 8.04 -4.19
N PRO A 401 19.00 7.19 -5.18
CA PRO A 401 19.48 5.82 -5.19
C PRO A 401 20.99 5.69 -5.21
N SER A 402 21.71 6.55 -5.93
CA SER A 402 23.17 6.50 -5.95
C SER A 402 23.78 6.90 -4.63
N LEU A 403 23.21 7.84 -3.91
CA LEU A 403 23.60 8.18 -2.53
C LEU A 403 23.36 7.03 -1.57
N VAL A 404 22.19 6.37 -1.69
CA VAL A 404 21.88 5.15 -0.97
C VAL A 404 22.88 4.05 -1.27
N MET A 405 23.30 3.93 -2.52
CA MET A 405 24.24 2.91 -2.98
C MET A 405 25.72 3.25 -2.76
N THR A 406 26.08 4.48 -2.41
CA THR A 406 27.48 4.84 -2.13
C THR A 406 28.06 4.15 -0.90
N GLY A 407 27.20 3.67 -0.01
CA GLY A 407 27.58 2.75 1.04
C GLY A 407 27.81 1.31 0.58
N TRP A 408 27.49 1.00 -0.65
CA TRP A 408 27.49 -0.36 -1.22
C TRP A 408 28.77 -0.64 -2.00
N PRO A 409 29.11 -1.85 -2.20
CA PRO A 409 30.25 -2.59 -1.70
C PRO A 409 31.55 -1.82 -1.83
N ARG A 410 32.28 -1.92 -0.83
CA ARG A 410 33.26 -1.08 -0.38
C ARG A 410 34.65 -1.19 -0.91
N ALA A 411 35.08 -2.37 -1.07
CA ALA A 411 36.51 -2.62 -1.12
C ALA A 411 37.09 -2.44 -2.51
N ASP A 412 36.42 -2.94 -3.53
CA ASP A 412 37.08 -3.18 -4.81
C ASP A 412 36.94 -2.06 -5.84
N VAL A 413 36.04 -1.14 -5.63
CA VAL A 413 35.81 -0.03 -6.58
C VAL A 413 36.81 1.11 -6.38
N ARG A 414 37.58 1.10 -5.30
CA ARG A 414 38.61 2.12 -5.05
C ARG A 414 39.80 2.09 -5.99
N GLY A 415 40.02 1.00 -6.71
CA GLY A 415 41.38 0.77 -7.17
C GLY A 415 41.66 0.94 -8.65
N LYS A 416 40.78 0.67 -9.55
CA LYS A 416 41.23 0.34 -10.91
C LYS A 416 40.68 1.19 -12.07
N ASN A 417 39.54 1.86 -11.95
CA ASN A 417 39.02 2.66 -13.04
C ASN A 417 38.73 4.07 -12.55
N GLY A 418 39.62 4.99 -12.85
CA GLY A 418 39.78 6.38 -12.39
C GLY A 418 38.58 7.33 -12.42
N PHE A 419 37.36 6.86 -12.28
CA PHE A 419 36.20 7.71 -12.07
C PHE A 419 36.13 8.15 -10.61
N ALA A 420 36.45 9.41 -10.39
CA ALA A 420 36.29 10.05 -9.11
C ALA A 420 34.84 9.89 -8.63
N ARG A 421 34.68 9.67 -7.31
CA ARG A 421 33.38 9.70 -6.65
C ARG A 421 33.33 10.97 -5.79
N PRO A 422 32.96 12.12 -6.36
CA PRO A 422 32.80 13.32 -5.56
C PRO A 422 31.62 13.05 -4.60
N PHE A 423 31.88 13.21 -3.30
CA PHE A 423 30.88 12.97 -2.23
C PHE A 423 30.30 11.56 -2.21
N GLY A 424 30.98 10.57 -2.78
CA GLY A 424 30.50 9.20 -2.82
C GLY A 424 29.50 8.88 -3.95
N VAL A 425 29.11 9.84 -4.77
CA VAL A 425 28.24 9.63 -5.93
C VAL A 425 29.05 9.21 -7.14
N PRO A 426 28.68 8.15 -7.87
CA PRO A 426 29.34 7.79 -9.12
C PRO A 426 29.23 8.92 -10.14
N VAL A 427 30.34 9.25 -10.81
CA VAL A 427 30.38 10.35 -11.79
C VAL A 427 29.45 10.12 -12.97
N ASP A 428 29.30 8.87 -13.40
CA ASP A 428 28.38 8.47 -14.46
C ASP A 428 26.91 8.82 -14.15
N TRP A 429 26.52 8.79 -12.88
CA TRP A 429 25.19 9.22 -12.45
C TRP A 429 25.04 10.75 -12.48
N LEU A 430 26.09 11.46 -12.11
CA LEU A 430 26.10 12.93 -12.24
C LEU A 430 25.99 13.35 -13.71
N ILE A 431 26.71 12.64 -14.61
CA ILE A 431 26.65 12.88 -16.05
C ILE A 431 25.25 12.59 -16.57
N ALA A 432 24.64 11.44 -16.17
CA ALA A 432 23.27 11.09 -16.57
C ALA A 432 22.26 12.14 -16.10
N GLY A 433 22.39 12.59 -14.84
CA GLY A 433 21.56 13.67 -14.31
C GLY A 433 21.75 14.98 -15.08
N ALA A 434 22.99 15.33 -15.43
CA ALA A 434 23.27 16.50 -16.24
C ALA A 434 22.68 16.40 -17.66
N ILE A 435 22.78 15.23 -18.30
CA ILE A 435 22.17 14.98 -19.62
C ILE A 435 20.66 15.15 -19.53
N ALA A 436 20.02 14.53 -18.52
CA ALA A 436 18.57 14.59 -18.35
C ALA A 436 18.10 16.02 -18.08
N ASN A 437 18.85 16.78 -17.28
CA ASN A 437 18.46 18.12 -16.86
C ASN A 437 18.77 19.20 -17.89
N LEU A 438 19.98 19.17 -18.49
CA LEU A 438 20.43 20.20 -19.42
C LEU A 438 19.98 19.94 -20.87
N GLY A 439 19.94 18.67 -21.29
CA GLY A 439 19.59 18.27 -22.65
C GLY A 439 18.12 17.91 -22.83
N GLY A 440 17.38 17.73 -21.74
CA GLY A 440 15.99 17.23 -21.80
C GLY A 440 15.86 15.83 -22.37
N ASP A 441 16.96 15.14 -22.61
CA ASP A 441 16.98 13.81 -23.22
C ASP A 441 17.13 12.71 -22.16
N VAL A 442 16.02 12.38 -21.56
CA VAL A 442 15.94 11.31 -20.55
C VAL A 442 16.30 9.96 -21.13
N LEU A 443 15.95 9.68 -22.39
CA LEU A 443 16.28 8.40 -23.03
C LEU A 443 17.80 8.22 -23.11
N LEU A 444 18.52 9.26 -23.52
CA LEU A 444 19.99 9.22 -23.58
C LEU A 444 20.60 9.05 -22.19
N ALA A 445 20.02 9.71 -21.16
CA ALA A 445 20.46 9.54 -19.78
C ALA A 445 20.24 8.09 -19.29
N VAL A 446 19.11 7.49 -19.62
CA VAL A 446 18.82 6.07 -19.28
C VAL A 446 19.79 5.14 -19.99
N VAL A 447 20.00 5.33 -21.30
CA VAL A 447 20.97 4.53 -22.07
C VAL A 447 22.36 4.66 -21.46
N TRP A 448 22.77 5.88 -21.10
CA TRP A 448 24.04 6.13 -20.43
C TRP A 448 24.15 5.34 -19.10
N LEU A 449 23.14 5.42 -18.24
CA LEU A 449 23.11 4.68 -16.99
C LEU A 449 23.16 3.16 -17.21
N CYS A 450 22.41 2.65 -18.17
CA CYS A 450 22.37 1.21 -18.46
C CYS A 450 23.73 0.70 -18.98
N LEU A 451 24.47 1.50 -19.72
CA LEU A 451 25.77 1.11 -20.27
C LEU A 451 26.92 1.27 -19.28
N PHE A 452 26.94 2.36 -18.51
CA PHE A 452 28.10 2.76 -17.73
C PHE A 452 27.93 2.58 -16.21
N SER A 453 26.74 2.68 -15.66
CA SER A 453 26.52 2.49 -14.22
C SER A 453 26.93 1.09 -13.72
N PRO A 454 26.65 -0.01 -14.46
CA PRO A 454 27.16 -1.31 -14.12
C PRO A 454 28.69 -1.40 -14.00
N ILE A 455 29.39 -0.70 -14.86
CA ILE A 455 30.86 -0.65 -14.85
C ILE A 455 31.39 0.08 -13.64
N ALA A 456 30.71 1.15 -13.22
CA ALA A 456 31.11 1.94 -12.04
C ALA A 456 30.83 1.23 -10.71
N VAL A 457 29.88 0.32 -10.68
CA VAL A 457 29.42 -0.36 -9.46
C VAL A 457 30.00 -1.75 -9.30
N SER A 458 30.41 -2.43 -10.38
CA SER A 458 30.92 -3.79 -10.39
C SER A 458 32.28 -3.91 -11.05
N SER A 459 33.12 -4.78 -10.49
CA SER A 459 34.32 -5.32 -11.15
C SER A 459 33.98 -6.39 -12.22
N ALA A 460 32.73 -6.87 -12.28
CA ALA A 460 32.25 -7.88 -13.22
C ALA A 460 31.11 -7.31 -14.06
N PRO A 461 31.36 -6.58 -15.16
CA PRO A 461 30.35 -5.91 -15.97
C PRO A 461 29.28 -6.85 -16.56
N THR A 462 29.62 -8.11 -16.77
CA THR A 462 28.70 -9.12 -17.34
C THR A 462 27.55 -9.49 -16.40
N SER A 463 27.70 -9.36 -15.09
CA SER A 463 26.63 -9.65 -14.10
C SER A 463 25.49 -8.63 -14.10
N ASN A 464 25.71 -7.46 -14.70
CA ASN A 464 24.76 -6.36 -14.72
C ASN A 464 23.99 -6.25 -16.05
N ILE A 465 24.37 -7.03 -17.06
CA ILE A 465 23.71 -7.02 -18.38
C ILE A 465 22.19 -7.23 -18.27
N PRO A 466 21.64 -8.17 -17.45
CA PRO A 466 20.20 -8.34 -17.34
C PRO A 466 19.49 -7.11 -16.77
N ALA A 467 20.09 -6.43 -15.78
CA ALA A 467 19.51 -5.22 -15.20
C ALA A 467 19.56 -4.05 -16.18
N ALA A 468 20.67 -3.89 -16.88
CA ALA A 468 20.82 -2.88 -17.94
C ALA A 468 19.83 -3.13 -19.09
N ALA A 469 19.70 -4.38 -19.54
CA ALA A 469 18.75 -4.77 -20.58
C ALA A 469 17.30 -4.48 -20.17
N LEU A 470 16.93 -4.78 -18.93
CA LEU A 470 15.61 -4.46 -18.40
C LEU A 470 15.39 -2.94 -18.33
N GLY A 471 16.35 -2.17 -17.85
CA GLY A 471 16.28 -0.71 -17.81
C GLY A 471 16.10 -0.10 -19.20
N VAL A 472 16.87 -0.55 -20.20
CA VAL A 472 16.73 -0.12 -21.61
C VAL A 472 15.36 -0.51 -22.16
N THR A 473 14.90 -1.73 -21.89
CA THR A 473 13.59 -2.19 -22.35
C THR A 473 12.46 -1.34 -21.78
N LEU A 474 12.49 -1.06 -20.48
CA LEU A 474 11.50 -0.19 -19.84
C LEU A 474 11.54 1.24 -20.39
N ALA A 475 12.74 1.77 -20.67
CA ALA A 475 12.89 3.08 -21.28
C ALA A 475 12.33 3.13 -22.70
N LEU A 476 12.61 2.12 -23.52
CA LEU A 476 12.08 2.02 -24.89
C LEU A 476 10.56 1.87 -24.90
N VAL A 477 10.01 1.01 -24.02
CA VAL A 477 8.57 0.85 -23.86
C VAL A 477 7.94 2.17 -23.41
N SER A 478 8.56 2.87 -22.48
CA SER A 478 8.12 4.19 -22.04
C SER A 478 8.12 5.21 -23.18
N ALA A 479 9.21 5.28 -23.95
CA ALA A 479 9.30 6.21 -25.08
C ALA A 479 8.22 5.94 -26.13
N TRP A 480 7.92 4.68 -26.36
CA TRP A 480 6.91 4.27 -27.35
C TRP A 480 5.49 4.47 -26.83
N THR A 481 5.24 4.18 -25.56
CA THR A 481 3.90 4.26 -24.93
C THR A 481 3.59 5.61 -24.31
N GLU A 482 4.52 6.56 -24.37
CA GLU A 482 4.41 7.88 -23.73
C GLU A 482 4.24 7.82 -22.18
N LEU A 483 4.61 6.69 -21.59
CA LEU A 483 4.38 6.38 -20.19
C LEU A 483 5.57 6.79 -19.33
N VAL A 484 5.67 8.06 -18.98
CA VAL A 484 6.77 8.65 -18.20
C VAL A 484 7.14 7.87 -16.92
N PRO A 485 6.20 7.35 -16.11
CA PRO A 485 6.56 6.57 -14.93
C PRO A 485 7.37 5.29 -15.21
N LEU A 486 7.29 4.70 -16.40
CA LEU A 486 8.18 3.59 -16.78
C LEU A 486 9.64 4.02 -16.92
N TYR A 487 9.91 5.27 -17.29
CA TYR A 487 11.26 5.85 -17.25
C TYR A 487 11.79 5.88 -15.83
N VAL A 488 10.96 6.40 -14.91
CA VAL A 488 11.32 6.48 -13.49
C VAL A 488 11.58 5.10 -12.93
N ALA A 489 10.67 4.15 -13.17
CA ALA A 489 10.84 2.78 -12.75
C ALA A 489 12.09 2.13 -13.35
N GLY A 490 12.35 2.34 -14.63
CA GLY A 490 13.55 1.85 -15.32
C GLY A 490 14.84 2.41 -14.72
N LEU A 491 14.87 3.70 -14.43
CA LEU A 491 16.02 4.34 -13.80
C LEU A 491 16.22 3.92 -12.34
N MET A 492 15.15 3.79 -11.59
CA MET A 492 15.23 3.32 -10.20
C MET A 492 15.57 1.84 -10.09
N LEU A 493 15.20 1.05 -11.12
CA LEU A 493 15.50 -0.37 -11.19
C LEU A 493 16.96 -0.69 -11.36
N VAL A 494 17.62 0.00 -12.27
CA VAL A 494 19.03 -0.25 -12.57
C VAL A 494 19.90 -0.22 -11.30
N PRO A 495 19.75 0.77 -10.39
CA PRO A 495 20.51 0.81 -9.14
C PRO A 495 20.11 -0.25 -8.13
N PHE A 496 18.83 -0.61 -8.02
CA PHE A 496 18.36 -1.56 -7.02
C PHE A 496 18.55 -3.01 -7.43
N LEU A 497 18.45 -3.33 -8.72
CA LEU A 497 18.69 -4.67 -9.22
C LEU A 497 20.18 -4.97 -9.38
N ALA A 498 20.99 -3.99 -9.76
CA ALA A 498 22.41 -4.20 -9.94
C ALA A 498 23.11 -4.76 -8.67
N PRO A 499 22.94 -4.23 -7.44
CA PRO A 499 23.51 -4.81 -6.25
C PRO A 499 22.99 -6.21 -5.92
N TRP A 500 21.73 -6.49 -6.21
CA TRP A 500 21.12 -7.80 -6.00
C TRP A 500 21.71 -8.85 -6.95
N LEU A 501 22.06 -8.44 -8.16
CA LEU A 501 22.71 -9.27 -9.16
C LEU A 501 24.23 -9.42 -8.91
N MET A 502 24.83 -8.42 -8.25
CA MET A 502 26.28 -8.31 -8.02
C MET A 502 26.79 -8.96 -6.76
N MET A 503 25.93 -9.51 -5.91
CA MET A 503 26.34 -10.06 -4.61
C MET A 503 27.07 -11.40 -4.71
N ASP A 504 27.81 -11.68 -5.80
CA ASP A 504 28.66 -12.85 -5.96
C ASP A 504 30.15 -12.50 -5.76
N ASP A 505 30.63 -12.61 -4.53
CA ASP A 505 32.04 -12.45 -4.24
C ASP A 505 32.90 -13.65 -4.73
N ASP A 506 32.27 -14.79 -5.03
CA ASP A 506 32.95 -16.04 -5.38
C ASP A 506 32.64 -16.52 -6.81
N ALA A 507 32.01 -15.73 -7.65
CA ALA A 507 31.70 -16.17 -9.01
C ALA A 507 32.91 -16.07 -9.92
N SER A 508 33.35 -17.21 -10.42
CA SER A 508 34.21 -17.29 -11.60
C SER A 508 33.57 -16.52 -12.77
N PRO A 509 34.37 -15.93 -13.67
CA PRO A 509 33.87 -15.05 -14.74
C PRO A 509 32.96 -15.74 -15.78
N GLU A 510 32.74 -17.01 -15.70
CA GLU A 510 31.75 -17.71 -16.51
C GLU A 510 30.37 -17.65 -15.84
N VAL A 511 29.53 -16.73 -16.31
CA VAL A 511 28.10 -16.70 -15.95
C VAL A 511 27.46 -17.95 -16.51
N ASP A 512 27.23 -18.94 -15.67
CA ASP A 512 26.38 -20.06 -16.03
C ASP A 512 24.92 -19.57 -16.13
N ILE A 513 24.53 -19.25 -17.37
CA ILE A 513 23.18 -18.80 -17.70
C ILE A 513 22.13 -19.80 -17.22
N HIS A 514 22.44 -21.12 -17.28
CA HIS A 514 21.54 -22.16 -16.77
C HIS A 514 21.36 -22.10 -15.25
N ALA A 515 22.45 -21.91 -14.50
CA ALA A 515 22.35 -21.76 -13.03
C ALA A 515 21.61 -20.47 -12.66
N THR A 516 21.83 -19.38 -13.39
CA THR A 516 21.15 -18.11 -13.18
C THR A 516 19.64 -18.22 -13.48
N LEU A 517 19.25 -18.78 -14.62
CA LEU A 517 17.84 -18.98 -14.97
C LEU A 517 17.14 -19.98 -14.04
N LYS A 518 17.84 -20.97 -13.52
CA LYS A 518 17.31 -21.91 -12.52
C LYS A 518 17.01 -21.22 -11.20
N ARG A 519 17.81 -20.23 -10.80
CA ARG A 519 17.68 -19.48 -9.53
C ARG A 519 16.82 -18.23 -9.66
N ALA A 520 16.65 -17.67 -10.87
CA ALA A 520 15.91 -16.44 -11.12
C ALA A 520 14.50 -16.40 -10.47
N PRO A 521 13.67 -17.47 -10.53
CA PRO A 521 12.35 -17.43 -9.91
C PRO A 521 12.39 -17.26 -8.37
N LEU A 522 13.49 -17.60 -7.72
CA LEU A 522 13.63 -17.48 -6.27
C LEU A 522 13.84 -16.02 -5.82
N TRP A 523 14.53 -15.22 -6.64
CA TRP A 523 14.74 -13.80 -6.32
C TRP A 523 13.67 -12.90 -6.95
N ALA A 524 13.01 -13.39 -7.99
CA ALA A 524 11.98 -12.64 -8.68
C ALA A 524 10.91 -12.11 -7.72
N GLY A 525 10.50 -12.89 -6.73
CA GLY A 525 9.51 -12.48 -5.76
C GLY A 525 9.86 -11.18 -5.03
N ALA A 526 11.07 -11.08 -4.48
CA ALA A 526 11.52 -9.88 -3.81
C ALA A 526 11.75 -8.73 -4.80
N GLY A 527 12.33 -9.02 -5.98
CA GLY A 527 12.59 -8.02 -7.02
C GLY A 527 11.30 -7.41 -7.56
N ILE A 528 10.33 -8.22 -7.91
CA ILE A 528 9.02 -7.75 -8.43
C ILE A 528 8.28 -6.93 -7.36
N ALA A 529 8.27 -7.39 -6.10
CA ALA A 529 7.66 -6.63 -5.01
C ALA A 529 8.34 -5.26 -4.79
N ALA A 530 9.67 -5.20 -4.86
CA ALA A 530 10.42 -3.95 -4.77
C ALA A 530 10.13 -3.02 -5.94
N LEU A 531 10.00 -3.57 -7.15
CA LEU A 531 9.63 -2.82 -8.34
C LEU A 531 8.22 -2.24 -8.25
N MET A 532 7.27 -3.08 -7.83
CA MET A 532 5.90 -2.64 -7.62
C MET A 532 5.84 -1.53 -6.57
N LEU A 533 6.62 -1.66 -5.48
CA LEU A 533 6.73 -0.62 -4.45
C LEU A 533 7.22 0.72 -5.04
N VAL A 534 8.31 0.69 -5.80
CA VAL A 534 8.87 1.90 -6.43
C VAL A 534 7.86 2.51 -7.40
N LEU A 535 7.25 1.68 -8.25
CA LEU A 535 6.25 2.12 -9.22
C LEU A 535 5.04 2.76 -8.55
N THR A 536 4.44 2.06 -7.58
CA THR A 536 3.27 2.53 -6.84
C THR A 536 3.56 3.84 -6.11
N PHE A 537 4.72 3.95 -5.46
CA PHE A 537 5.16 5.18 -4.82
C PHE A 537 5.32 6.33 -5.81
N THR A 538 5.93 6.06 -6.97
CA THR A 538 6.14 7.06 -8.01
C THR A 538 4.83 7.56 -8.60
N ILE A 539 3.90 6.63 -8.91
CA ILE A 539 2.58 6.99 -9.44
C ILE A 539 1.80 7.80 -8.41
N LEU A 540 1.81 7.39 -7.15
CA LEU A 540 1.13 8.12 -6.08
C LEU A 540 1.63 9.56 -5.98
N LEU A 541 2.94 9.78 -6.03
CA LEU A 541 3.50 11.12 -6.01
C LEU A 541 3.20 11.94 -7.28
N GLY A 542 3.08 11.26 -8.44
CA GLY A 542 2.73 11.88 -9.71
C GLY A 542 1.25 12.19 -9.89
N SER A 543 0.38 11.60 -9.07
CA SER A 543 -1.09 11.67 -9.22
C SER A 543 -1.75 12.75 -8.35
N ILE A 544 -1.01 13.77 -7.92
CA ILE A 544 -1.50 14.76 -6.95
C ILE A 544 -2.72 15.53 -7.47
N ASP A 545 -2.76 15.85 -8.75
CA ASP A 545 -3.84 16.67 -9.34
C ASP A 545 -4.98 15.86 -9.98
N GLN A 546 -4.72 14.63 -10.37
CA GLN A 546 -5.70 13.78 -11.05
C GLN A 546 -5.48 12.31 -10.65
N ILE A 547 -6.56 11.61 -10.42
CA ILE A 547 -6.52 10.17 -10.21
C ILE A 547 -6.32 9.51 -11.57
N HIS A 548 -5.10 9.13 -11.88
CA HIS A 548 -4.77 8.42 -13.12
C HIS A 548 -4.92 6.90 -12.93
N PHE A 549 -6.16 6.42 -12.87
CA PHE A 549 -6.44 4.98 -12.81
C PHE A 549 -5.73 4.20 -13.92
N ALA A 550 -5.78 4.74 -15.13
CA ALA A 550 -5.14 4.12 -16.30
C ALA A 550 -3.65 3.86 -16.13
N ALA A 551 -2.92 4.76 -15.46
CA ALA A 551 -1.49 4.61 -15.26
C ALA A 551 -1.13 3.36 -14.44
N HIS A 552 -1.84 3.13 -13.32
CA HIS A 552 -1.62 1.96 -12.47
C HIS A 552 -1.94 0.67 -13.22
N GLU A 553 -3.01 0.65 -14.02
CA GLU A 553 -3.40 -0.51 -14.82
C GLU A 553 -2.34 -0.85 -15.86
N VAL A 554 -1.84 0.13 -16.60
CA VAL A 554 -0.84 -0.10 -17.65
C VAL A 554 0.51 -0.50 -17.06
N TYR A 555 1.02 0.23 -16.07
CA TYR A 555 2.35 -0.05 -15.50
C TYR A 555 2.34 -1.29 -14.61
N GLY A 556 1.28 -1.45 -13.82
CA GLY A 556 1.10 -2.61 -12.95
C GLY A 556 1.01 -3.90 -13.76
N SER A 557 0.43 -3.87 -14.96
CA SER A 557 0.23 -5.06 -15.81
C SER A 557 1.54 -5.80 -16.12
N VAL A 558 2.63 -5.07 -16.39
CA VAL A 558 3.96 -5.66 -16.65
C VAL A 558 4.45 -6.43 -15.42
N LEU A 559 4.20 -5.91 -14.23
CA LEU A 559 4.62 -6.55 -12.97
C LEU A 559 3.69 -7.71 -12.60
N LEU A 560 2.39 -7.61 -12.90
CA LEU A 560 1.44 -8.71 -12.72
C LEU A 560 1.77 -9.88 -13.66
N ALA A 561 2.09 -9.59 -14.92
CA ALA A 561 2.56 -10.58 -15.89
C ALA A 561 3.89 -11.22 -15.44
N SER A 562 4.83 -10.40 -14.96
CA SER A 562 6.12 -10.88 -14.44
C SER A 562 5.94 -11.76 -13.20
N THR A 563 5.01 -11.42 -12.31
CA THR A 563 4.65 -12.23 -11.14
C THR A 563 4.11 -13.59 -11.56
N SER A 564 3.16 -13.58 -12.48
CA SER A 564 2.56 -14.82 -13.04
C SER A 564 3.60 -15.69 -13.72
N GLY A 565 4.48 -15.09 -14.54
CA GLY A 565 5.58 -15.79 -15.20
C GLY A 565 6.61 -16.36 -14.23
N ALA A 566 6.98 -15.63 -13.19
CA ALA A 566 7.89 -16.10 -12.15
C ALA A 566 7.32 -17.28 -11.36
N LEU A 567 6.03 -17.23 -11.01
CA LEU A 567 5.34 -18.32 -10.33
C LEU A 567 5.21 -19.55 -11.21
N LEU A 568 4.95 -19.38 -12.51
CA LEU A 568 4.96 -20.46 -13.48
C LEU A 568 6.34 -21.13 -13.57
N LEU A 569 7.40 -20.34 -13.79
CA LEU A 569 8.77 -20.84 -13.86
C LEU A 569 9.21 -21.55 -12.57
N TYR A 570 8.80 -21.03 -11.43
CA TYR A 570 9.04 -21.67 -10.14
C TYR A 570 8.33 -23.02 -10.04
N SER A 571 7.06 -23.08 -10.42
CA SER A 571 6.27 -24.32 -10.35
C SER A 571 6.82 -25.40 -11.30
N LEU A 572 7.38 -24.98 -12.41
CA LEU A 572 8.03 -25.86 -13.40
C LEU A 572 9.52 -26.13 -13.11
N ARG A 573 10.03 -25.81 -11.90
CA ARG A 573 11.48 -25.94 -11.57
C ARG A 573 12.06 -27.34 -11.68
N ARG A 574 11.20 -28.37 -11.74
CA ARG A 574 11.61 -29.77 -11.93
C ARG A 574 11.81 -30.12 -13.39
N GLU A 575 11.23 -29.34 -14.28
CA GLU A 575 11.35 -29.51 -15.73
C GLU A 575 12.70 -28.96 -16.23
N SER A 576 13.08 -29.38 -17.42
CA SER A 576 14.28 -28.85 -18.06
C SER A 576 14.13 -27.33 -18.32
N THR A 577 15.26 -26.63 -18.35
CA THR A 577 15.27 -25.19 -18.64
C THR A 577 14.63 -24.90 -20.00
N THR A 578 14.87 -25.77 -20.97
CA THR A 578 14.27 -25.65 -22.31
C THR A 578 12.75 -25.68 -22.24
N VAL A 579 12.14 -26.67 -21.55
CA VAL A 579 10.68 -26.77 -21.40
C VAL A 579 10.12 -25.52 -20.73
N ARG A 580 10.75 -25.04 -19.66
CA ARG A 580 10.32 -23.85 -18.91
C ARG A 580 10.32 -22.59 -19.79
N LEU A 581 11.41 -22.37 -20.51
CA LEU A 581 11.55 -21.21 -21.40
C LEU A 581 10.63 -21.30 -22.62
N THR A 582 10.50 -22.47 -23.22
CA THR A 582 9.59 -22.69 -24.37
C THR A 582 8.15 -22.38 -23.97
N MET A 583 7.72 -22.84 -22.77
CA MET A 583 6.38 -22.57 -22.26
C MET A 583 6.16 -21.07 -22.02
N LEU A 584 7.08 -20.38 -21.36
CA LEU A 584 6.96 -18.95 -21.12
C LEU A 584 6.98 -18.15 -22.42
N ILE A 585 7.92 -18.42 -23.31
CA ILE A 585 8.01 -17.74 -24.62
C ILE A 585 6.75 -18.02 -25.45
N GLY A 586 6.28 -19.26 -25.47
CA GLY A 586 5.05 -19.64 -26.17
C GLY A 586 3.84 -18.86 -25.64
N LEU A 587 3.70 -18.71 -24.32
CA LEU A 587 2.63 -17.92 -23.72
C LEU A 587 2.74 -16.43 -24.06
N LEU A 588 3.95 -15.87 -24.01
CA LEU A 588 4.17 -14.47 -24.41
C LEU A 588 3.83 -14.23 -25.87
N LEU A 589 4.18 -15.18 -26.76
CA LEU A 589 3.81 -15.11 -28.17
C LEU A 589 2.29 -15.21 -28.37
N VAL A 590 1.61 -16.12 -27.68
CA VAL A 590 0.14 -16.23 -27.70
C VAL A 590 -0.49 -14.93 -27.19
N SER A 591 0.03 -14.38 -26.11
CA SER A 591 -0.44 -13.09 -25.56
C SER A 591 -0.24 -11.95 -26.57
N ALA A 592 0.92 -11.86 -27.19
CA ALA A 592 1.21 -10.81 -28.17
C ALA A 592 0.31 -10.94 -29.42
N VAL A 593 0.17 -12.15 -29.97
CA VAL A 593 -0.69 -12.41 -31.14
C VAL A 593 -2.16 -12.15 -30.78
N GLY A 594 -2.61 -12.62 -29.62
CA GLY A 594 -3.98 -12.38 -29.14
C GLY A 594 -4.28 -10.90 -28.95
N ALA A 595 -3.37 -10.15 -28.34
CA ALA A 595 -3.48 -8.70 -28.15
C ALA A 595 -3.61 -7.96 -29.49
N LEU A 596 -2.86 -8.38 -30.50
CA LEU A 596 -2.89 -7.76 -31.83
C LEU A 596 -4.12 -8.14 -32.66
N LEU A 597 -4.57 -9.40 -32.61
CA LEU A 597 -5.61 -9.91 -33.49
C LEU A 597 -7.02 -9.88 -32.87
N THR A 598 -7.11 -10.06 -31.55
CA THR A 598 -8.39 -10.22 -30.84
C THR A 598 -8.39 -9.48 -29.50
N PRO A 599 -8.12 -8.16 -29.44
CA PRO A 599 -8.11 -7.43 -28.17
C PRO A 599 -9.46 -7.50 -27.44
N GLY A 600 -10.59 -7.59 -28.18
CA GLY A 600 -11.93 -7.68 -27.62
C GLY A 600 -12.34 -9.07 -27.08
N LEU A 601 -11.49 -10.10 -27.16
CA LEU A 601 -11.87 -11.48 -26.77
C LEU A 601 -12.28 -11.62 -25.30
N TRP A 602 -11.72 -10.79 -24.43
CA TRP A 602 -11.97 -10.87 -22.99
C TRP A 602 -13.30 -10.27 -22.52
N GLY A 603 -14.04 -9.62 -23.45
CA GLY A 603 -15.31 -8.95 -23.11
C GLY A 603 -15.10 -7.67 -22.30
N GLY A 604 -16.21 -7.15 -21.73
CA GLY A 604 -16.19 -5.86 -21.05
C GLY A 604 -15.75 -4.74 -22.00
N ASP A 605 -15.09 -3.73 -21.46
CA ASP A 605 -14.60 -2.56 -22.22
C ASP A 605 -13.21 -2.84 -22.86
N ALA A 606 -12.97 -4.08 -23.29
CA ALA A 606 -11.67 -4.49 -23.79
C ALA A 606 -11.14 -3.67 -24.98
N LEU A 607 -12.04 -3.06 -25.75
CA LEU A 607 -11.69 -2.19 -26.88
C LEU A 607 -11.49 -0.73 -26.50
N GLU A 608 -11.81 -0.36 -25.26
CA GLU A 608 -11.58 0.98 -24.76
C GLU A 608 -10.10 1.25 -24.51
N GLY A 609 -9.68 2.49 -24.79
CA GLY A 609 -8.30 2.93 -24.67
C GLY A 609 -7.94 3.36 -23.25
N LEU A 610 -6.92 2.76 -22.64
CA LEU A 610 -6.24 3.28 -21.45
C LEU A 610 -5.26 4.39 -21.80
N SER A 611 -4.80 4.41 -23.03
CA SER A 611 -4.01 5.46 -23.65
C SER A 611 -4.25 5.45 -25.17
N ASN A 612 -3.64 6.39 -25.88
CA ASN A 612 -3.72 6.43 -27.35
C ASN A 612 -3.24 5.15 -28.05
N VAL A 613 -2.53 4.27 -27.36
CA VAL A 613 -1.88 3.09 -27.92
C VAL A 613 -2.32 1.80 -27.21
N VAL A 614 -2.69 1.87 -25.94
CA VAL A 614 -2.96 0.69 -25.11
C VAL A 614 -4.45 0.56 -24.84
N LEU A 615 -5.04 -0.51 -25.32
CA LEU A 615 -6.41 -0.93 -25.00
C LEU A 615 -6.44 -1.75 -23.70
N ARG A 616 -7.58 -1.76 -23.01
CA ARG A 616 -7.81 -2.61 -21.81
C ARG A 616 -7.61 -4.10 -22.15
N GLY A 617 -8.05 -4.54 -23.32
CA GLY A 617 -7.85 -5.89 -23.82
C GLY A 617 -6.38 -6.28 -24.05
N HIS A 618 -5.49 -5.33 -24.38
CA HIS A 618 -4.06 -5.60 -24.47
C HIS A 618 -3.47 -6.04 -23.13
N ILE A 619 -3.89 -5.38 -22.04
CA ILE A 619 -3.47 -5.75 -20.69
C ILE A 619 -4.00 -7.12 -20.30
N ALA A 620 -5.27 -7.40 -20.59
CA ALA A 620 -5.85 -8.70 -20.32
C ALA A 620 -5.06 -9.82 -21.04
N TRP A 621 -4.70 -9.63 -22.30
CA TRP A 621 -3.86 -10.57 -23.04
C TRP A 621 -2.44 -10.71 -22.46
N LEU A 622 -1.86 -9.64 -21.95
CA LEU A 622 -0.53 -9.70 -21.35
C LEU A 622 -0.51 -10.52 -20.04
N VAL A 623 -1.54 -10.37 -19.22
CA VAL A 623 -1.54 -10.89 -17.84
C VAL A 623 -2.26 -12.23 -17.73
N VAL A 624 -3.49 -12.32 -18.25
CA VAL A 624 -4.41 -13.41 -17.96
C VAL A 624 -3.95 -14.77 -18.47
N PRO A 625 -3.45 -14.95 -19.72
CA PRO A 625 -3.03 -16.26 -20.20
C PRO A 625 -1.93 -16.89 -19.33
N THR A 626 -0.91 -16.10 -18.96
CA THR A 626 0.19 -16.58 -18.14
C THR A 626 -0.30 -16.90 -16.71
N ALA A 627 -1.18 -16.10 -16.14
CA ALA A 627 -1.75 -16.34 -14.82
C ALA A 627 -2.63 -17.60 -14.80
N LEU A 628 -3.50 -17.78 -15.81
CA LEU A 628 -4.36 -18.96 -15.91
C LEU A 628 -3.57 -20.27 -16.07
N VAL A 629 -2.49 -20.25 -16.83
CA VAL A 629 -1.60 -21.42 -16.95
C VAL A 629 -0.83 -21.66 -15.65
N ALA A 630 -0.41 -20.61 -14.94
CA ALA A 630 0.32 -20.75 -13.68
C ALA A 630 -0.56 -21.31 -12.54
N VAL A 631 -1.86 -21.01 -12.50
CA VAL A 631 -2.78 -21.47 -11.46
C VAL A 631 -2.70 -22.98 -11.22
N PRO A 632 -2.97 -23.88 -12.18
CA PRO A 632 -2.95 -25.32 -11.95
C PRO A 632 -1.56 -25.82 -11.53
N HIS A 633 -0.48 -25.22 -12.06
CA HIS A 633 0.88 -25.59 -11.68
C HIS A 633 1.19 -25.22 -10.24
N VAL A 634 0.77 -24.06 -9.75
CA VAL A 634 0.94 -23.64 -8.35
C VAL A 634 0.07 -24.49 -7.44
N PHE A 635 -1.16 -24.82 -7.81
CA PHE A 635 -2.00 -25.76 -7.05
C PHE A 635 -1.38 -27.17 -6.99
N SER A 636 -0.76 -27.63 -8.07
CA SER A 636 0.01 -28.88 -8.04
C SER A 636 1.14 -28.84 -7.01
N GLU A 637 1.83 -27.71 -6.84
CA GLU A 637 2.85 -27.54 -5.78
C GLU A 637 2.21 -27.56 -4.37
N VAL A 638 1.02 -27.00 -4.17
CA VAL A 638 0.26 -27.13 -2.91
C VAL A 638 0.03 -28.60 -2.58
N LEU A 639 -0.50 -29.39 -3.54
CA LEU A 639 -0.77 -30.82 -3.35
C LEU A 639 0.50 -31.63 -3.12
N HIS A 640 1.56 -31.36 -3.87
CA HIS A 640 2.85 -32.01 -3.69
C HIS A 640 3.46 -31.71 -2.32
N SER A 641 3.45 -30.44 -1.90
CA SER A 641 3.97 -30.05 -0.59
C SER A 641 3.17 -30.66 0.57
N ALA A 642 1.85 -30.78 0.42
CA ALA A 642 0.98 -31.39 1.42
C ALA A 642 1.23 -32.90 1.55
N ARG A 643 1.48 -33.62 0.44
CA ARG A 643 1.65 -35.09 0.42
C ARG A 643 3.05 -35.58 0.79
N ARG A 644 4.07 -34.74 0.77
CA ARG A 644 5.46 -35.15 0.97
C ARG A 644 5.75 -35.53 2.44
N ARG A 645 6.02 -36.81 2.66
CA ARG A 645 6.92 -37.31 3.73
C ARG A 645 8.35 -37.16 3.22
N SER A 646 9.01 -36.05 3.45
CA SER A 646 10.33 -35.78 2.88
C SER A 646 11.43 -35.92 3.92
N THR A 647 12.56 -36.50 3.52
CA THR A 647 13.83 -36.59 4.26
C THR A 647 14.56 -35.24 4.36
N THR A 648 14.19 -34.24 3.54
CA THR A 648 14.78 -32.90 3.59
C THR A 648 14.36 -32.18 4.88
N PRO A 649 15.29 -31.57 5.62
CA PRO A 649 14.95 -30.80 6.81
C PRO A 649 13.90 -29.73 6.51
N TRP A 650 12.91 -29.62 7.38
CA TRP A 650 11.73 -28.75 7.17
C TRP A 650 12.08 -27.25 6.99
N TRP A 651 13.21 -26.77 7.50
CA TRP A 651 13.70 -25.39 7.34
C TRP A 651 14.26 -25.07 5.95
N ARG A 652 14.53 -26.10 5.13
CA ARG A 652 14.98 -25.96 3.72
C ARG A 652 13.82 -26.09 2.73
N ARG A 653 12.59 -26.18 3.20
CA ARG A 653 11.41 -26.37 2.34
C ARG A 653 10.61 -25.08 2.24
N VAL A 654 10.12 -24.79 1.07
CA VAL A 654 9.02 -23.83 0.94
C VAL A 654 7.79 -24.49 1.55
N PRO A 655 7.18 -23.91 2.59
CA PRO A 655 6.03 -24.51 3.26
C PRO A 655 4.80 -24.47 2.36
N VAL A 656 3.88 -25.43 2.54
CA VAL A 656 2.62 -25.49 1.77
C VAL A 656 1.83 -24.18 1.83
N GLN A 657 1.85 -23.50 2.96
CA GLN A 657 1.18 -22.23 3.18
C GLN A 657 1.65 -21.14 2.21
N ALA A 658 2.94 -21.11 1.87
CA ALA A 658 3.46 -20.16 0.87
C ALA A 658 2.91 -20.44 -0.53
N HIS A 659 2.73 -21.70 -0.91
CA HIS A 659 2.10 -22.04 -2.19
C HIS A 659 0.61 -21.66 -2.21
N VAL A 660 -0.09 -21.79 -1.07
CA VAL A 660 -1.48 -21.31 -0.93
C VAL A 660 -1.56 -19.79 -1.11
N VAL A 661 -0.63 -19.02 -0.52
CA VAL A 661 -0.55 -17.56 -0.76
C VAL A 661 -0.39 -17.25 -2.24
N HIS A 662 0.53 -17.94 -2.93
CA HIS A 662 0.79 -17.70 -4.35
C HIS A 662 -0.39 -18.12 -5.24
N ALA A 663 -1.08 -19.20 -4.91
CA ALA A 663 -2.31 -19.59 -5.59
C ALA A 663 -3.41 -18.51 -5.44
N GLY A 664 -3.57 -17.99 -4.21
CA GLY A 664 -4.47 -16.88 -3.94
C GLY A 664 -4.10 -15.61 -4.70
N LEU A 665 -2.82 -15.27 -4.77
CA LEU A 665 -2.32 -14.11 -5.50
C LEU A 665 -2.62 -14.22 -7.01
N LEU A 666 -2.42 -15.39 -7.62
CA LEU A 666 -2.72 -15.60 -9.04
C LEU A 666 -4.23 -15.45 -9.34
N LEU A 667 -5.09 -15.99 -8.47
CA LEU A 667 -6.53 -15.80 -8.61
C LEU A 667 -6.93 -14.33 -8.46
N LEU A 668 -6.34 -13.63 -7.48
CA LEU A 668 -6.57 -12.20 -7.30
C LEU A 668 -6.11 -11.39 -8.52
N ILE A 669 -4.95 -11.71 -9.11
CA ILE A 669 -4.46 -11.07 -10.35
C ILE A 669 -5.47 -11.25 -11.49
N VAL A 670 -5.97 -12.47 -11.72
CA VAL A 670 -6.99 -12.72 -12.76
C VAL A 670 -8.25 -11.93 -12.46
N GLY A 671 -8.76 -12.02 -11.23
CA GLY A 671 -9.94 -11.29 -10.81
C GLY A 671 -9.77 -9.77 -10.96
N HIS A 672 -8.62 -9.22 -10.59
CA HIS A 672 -8.31 -7.79 -10.72
C HIS A 672 -8.41 -7.33 -12.18
N VAL A 673 -7.74 -8.02 -13.09
CA VAL A 673 -7.80 -7.66 -14.52
C VAL A 673 -9.23 -7.71 -15.05
N MET A 674 -9.98 -8.75 -14.68
CA MET A 674 -11.35 -8.94 -15.16
C MET A 674 -12.35 -7.92 -14.58
N THR A 675 -12.15 -7.48 -13.33
CA THR A 675 -13.13 -6.62 -12.63
C THR A 675 -12.71 -5.16 -12.54
N THR A 676 -11.42 -4.85 -12.74
CA THR A 676 -10.88 -3.49 -12.61
C THR A 676 -10.32 -3.01 -13.95
N THR A 677 -9.43 -3.76 -14.57
CA THR A 677 -8.79 -3.34 -15.83
C THR A 677 -9.78 -3.32 -16.99
N LEU A 678 -10.64 -4.36 -17.12
CA LEU A 678 -11.60 -4.53 -18.22
C LEU A 678 -12.93 -3.77 -18.03
N VAL A 679 -13.04 -2.94 -17.00
CA VAL A 679 -14.27 -2.16 -16.76
C VAL A 679 -13.93 -0.68 -16.79
N ASP A 680 -14.46 0.07 -17.76
CA ASP A 680 -14.32 1.52 -17.82
C ASP A 680 -15.38 2.21 -16.95
N ARG A 681 -15.03 2.49 -15.72
CA ARG A 681 -15.94 3.14 -14.77
C ARG A 681 -16.24 4.61 -15.07
N GLY A 682 -15.55 5.18 -16.06
CA GLY A 682 -15.80 6.54 -16.55
C GLY A 682 -16.74 6.59 -17.75
N ASP A 683 -17.05 5.43 -18.40
CA ASP A 683 -17.85 5.41 -19.61
C ASP A 683 -19.33 5.72 -19.30
N PRO A 684 -19.89 6.79 -19.93
CA PRO A 684 -21.32 7.09 -19.85
C PRO A 684 -22.23 5.96 -20.32
N ALA A 685 -21.75 5.02 -21.14
CA ALA A 685 -22.53 3.88 -21.63
C ALA A 685 -23.04 2.96 -20.51
N HIS A 686 -22.35 2.94 -19.38
CA HIS A 686 -22.80 2.20 -18.19
C HIS A 686 -23.99 2.83 -17.48
N ARG A 687 -24.31 4.11 -17.77
CA ARG A 687 -25.49 4.79 -17.23
C ARG A 687 -26.68 4.54 -18.15
N ILE A 688 -27.63 3.77 -17.67
CA ILE A 688 -28.84 3.39 -18.41
C ILE A 688 -30.09 4.05 -17.84
N THR A 689 -31.00 4.40 -18.73
CA THR A 689 -32.36 4.85 -18.37
C THR A 689 -33.32 3.69 -18.68
N MET A 690 -34.12 3.31 -17.70
CA MET A 690 -35.09 2.22 -17.81
C MET A 690 -36.50 2.78 -17.67
N LEU A 691 -37.42 2.40 -18.56
CA LEU A 691 -38.83 2.62 -18.41
C LEU A 691 -39.45 1.48 -17.58
N LYS A 692 -40.52 1.81 -16.85
CA LYS A 692 -41.24 0.83 -15.99
C LYS A 692 -41.71 -0.35 -16.84
N ASP A 693 -41.38 -1.55 -16.40
CA ASP A 693 -41.70 -2.82 -17.03
C ASP A 693 -41.16 -3.04 -18.46
N GLU A 694 -40.30 -2.14 -18.96
CA GLU A 694 -39.60 -2.34 -20.22
C GLU A 694 -38.21 -2.93 -20.00
N PRO A 695 -37.90 -4.08 -20.63
CA PRO A 695 -36.57 -4.68 -20.49
C PRO A 695 -35.53 -3.90 -21.30
N VAL A 696 -34.39 -3.60 -20.66
CA VAL A 696 -33.21 -2.98 -21.30
C VAL A 696 -32.08 -4.00 -21.28
N GLU A 697 -31.49 -4.28 -22.44
CA GLU A 697 -30.37 -5.23 -22.58
C GLU A 697 -29.05 -4.45 -22.63
N VAL A 698 -28.12 -4.80 -21.71
CA VAL A 698 -26.75 -4.28 -21.68
C VAL A 698 -25.78 -5.43 -21.40
N ASP A 699 -24.77 -5.59 -22.21
CA ASP A 699 -23.73 -6.65 -22.08
C ASP A 699 -24.28 -8.07 -21.98
N GLY A 700 -25.38 -8.36 -22.67
CA GLY A 700 -26.05 -9.69 -22.68
C GLY A 700 -26.82 -9.98 -21.39
N TRP A 701 -27.07 -8.98 -20.57
CA TRP A 701 -27.95 -9.02 -19.41
C TRP A 701 -29.15 -8.13 -19.62
N THR A 702 -30.28 -8.53 -19.09
CA THR A 702 -31.56 -7.82 -19.17
C THR A 702 -31.89 -7.21 -17.81
N TYR A 703 -32.18 -5.95 -17.78
CA TYR A 703 -32.57 -5.16 -16.62
C TYR A 703 -33.98 -4.65 -16.81
N THR A 704 -34.84 -4.86 -15.83
CA THR A 704 -36.24 -4.41 -15.91
C THR A 704 -36.59 -3.66 -14.64
N PHE A 705 -36.83 -2.35 -14.77
CA PHE A 705 -37.32 -1.53 -13.66
C PHE A 705 -38.75 -1.92 -13.31
N ARG A 706 -39.02 -2.23 -12.03
CA ARG A 706 -40.34 -2.67 -11.55
C ARG A 706 -41.03 -1.62 -10.72
N ASP A 707 -40.34 -1.03 -9.75
CA ASP A 707 -40.97 -0.20 -8.75
C ASP A 707 -40.01 0.74 -8.07
N VAL A 708 -40.54 1.76 -7.38
CA VAL A 708 -39.80 2.60 -6.44
C VAL A 708 -40.38 2.40 -5.06
N ARG A 709 -39.55 2.24 -4.06
CA ARG A 709 -39.95 2.12 -2.66
C ARG A 709 -39.42 3.26 -1.84
N LEU A 710 -40.31 3.95 -1.13
CA LEU A 710 -39.92 4.88 -0.08
C LEU A 710 -39.89 4.15 1.25
N ILE A 711 -38.76 4.19 1.94
CA ILE A 711 -38.56 3.57 3.24
C ILE A 711 -38.51 4.67 4.30
N PRO A 712 -39.46 4.71 5.24
CA PRO A 712 -39.43 5.65 6.35
C PRO A 712 -38.21 5.43 7.24
N GLY A 713 -37.72 6.48 7.91
CA GLY A 713 -36.55 6.38 8.79
C GLY A 713 -36.74 5.43 9.96
N GLU A 714 -37.99 5.20 10.42
CA GLU A 714 -38.32 4.25 11.49
C GLU A 714 -38.08 2.79 11.10
N ASP A 715 -38.06 2.47 9.80
CA ASP A 715 -37.79 1.14 9.27
C ASP A 715 -36.32 0.92 8.90
N LEU A 716 -35.49 1.97 8.99
CA LEU A 716 -34.06 1.91 8.69
C LEU A 716 -33.24 1.70 9.97
N THR A 717 -32.14 0.98 9.84
CA THR A 717 -31.15 0.85 10.91
C THR A 717 -30.40 2.16 11.12
N VAL A 718 -30.17 2.92 10.06
CA VAL A 718 -29.54 4.24 10.03
C VAL A 718 -30.14 5.11 8.94
N GLY A 719 -30.16 6.43 9.16
CA GLY A 719 -30.73 7.39 8.20
C GLY A 719 -32.17 7.79 8.54
N ASP A 720 -32.65 8.86 7.88
CA ASP A 720 -33.94 9.53 8.15
C ASP A 720 -34.99 9.21 7.08
N GLY A 721 -34.66 8.32 6.15
CA GLY A 721 -35.50 7.83 5.07
C GLY A 721 -34.66 7.40 3.86
N ALA A 722 -35.20 6.51 3.05
CA ALA A 722 -34.53 6.05 1.84
C ALA A 722 -35.48 5.94 0.66
N VAL A 723 -34.92 6.05 -0.55
CA VAL A 723 -35.56 5.72 -1.79
C VAL A 723 -34.80 4.59 -2.46
N HIS A 724 -35.46 3.49 -2.77
CA HIS A 724 -34.89 2.34 -3.47
C HIS A 724 -35.63 2.12 -4.78
N VAL A 725 -34.90 1.64 -5.77
CA VAL A 725 -35.41 1.30 -7.10
C VAL A 725 -35.34 -0.21 -7.24
N VAL A 726 -36.45 -0.86 -7.50
CA VAL A 726 -36.54 -2.34 -7.65
C VAL A 726 -36.30 -2.70 -9.10
N ILE A 727 -35.24 -3.45 -9.37
CA ILE A 727 -34.81 -3.85 -10.71
C ILE A 727 -34.63 -5.36 -10.76
N ASP A 728 -35.33 -6.00 -11.69
CA ASP A 728 -35.08 -7.41 -12.01
C ASP A 728 -33.89 -7.54 -12.95
N VAL A 729 -32.98 -8.45 -12.63
CA VAL A 729 -31.75 -8.69 -13.37
C VAL A 729 -31.72 -10.13 -13.87
N SER A 730 -31.58 -10.34 -15.19
CA SER A 730 -31.53 -11.68 -15.77
C SER A 730 -30.44 -11.79 -16.88
N ASP A 731 -29.91 -12.99 -17.10
CA ASP A 731 -29.04 -13.27 -18.23
C ASP A 731 -29.86 -14.00 -19.34
N GLY A 732 -30.54 -13.24 -20.18
CA GLY A 732 -31.31 -13.75 -21.29
C GLY A 732 -32.57 -14.50 -20.90
N SER A 733 -32.50 -15.75 -20.48
CA SER A 733 -33.67 -16.62 -20.23
C SER A 733 -33.90 -17.00 -18.76
N GLU A 734 -32.88 -16.87 -17.91
CA GLU A 734 -32.96 -17.24 -16.50
C GLU A 734 -33.00 -16.01 -15.59
N TRP A 735 -34.02 -15.97 -14.72
CA TRP A 735 -34.07 -14.98 -13.65
C TRP A 735 -32.89 -15.16 -12.69
N ARG A 736 -32.15 -14.09 -12.40
CA ARG A 736 -30.95 -14.12 -11.56
C ARG A 736 -31.14 -13.46 -10.20
N GLY A 737 -31.92 -12.42 -10.11
CA GLY A 737 -32.21 -11.75 -8.86
C GLY A 737 -32.89 -10.41 -9.03
N THR A 738 -33.28 -9.83 -7.92
CA THR A 738 -33.78 -8.47 -7.84
C THR A 738 -32.74 -7.61 -7.15
N ALA A 739 -32.39 -6.46 -7.70
CA ALA A 739 -31.54 -5.46 -7.10
C ALA A 739 -32.39 -4.29 -6.60
N GLU A 740 -31.99 -3.71 -5.48
CA GLU A 740 -32.65 -2.55 -4.88
C GLU A 740 -31.65 -1.41 -4.62
N PRO A 741 -30.92 -0.90 -5.65
CA PRO A 741 -30.05 0.26 -5.46
C PRO A 741 -30.88 1.46 -5.08
N GLY A 742 -30.29 2.36 -4.28
CA GLY A 742 -31.07 3.50 -3.80
C GLY A 742 -30.21 4.59 -3.17
N MET A 743 -30.86 5.39 -2.34
CA MET A 743 -30.22 6.47 -1.61
C MET A 743 -30.87 6.62 -0.23
N THR A 744 -30.04 6.66 0.80
CA THR A 744 -30.47 6.97 2.17
C THR A 744 -30.21 8.44 2.49
N ARG A 745 -31.21 9.10 3.04
CA ARG A 745 -31.16 10.50 3.51
C ARG A 745 -30.69 10.56 4.95
N PHE A 746 -29.86 11.58 5.25
CA PHE A 746 -29.39 11.90 6.58
C PHE A 746 -29.57 13.40 6.82
N ASP A 747 -30.62 13.77 7.53
CA ASP A 747 -31.04 15.17 7.67
C ASP A 747 -30.05 15.99 8.51
N ALA A 748 -29.44 15.38 9.53
CA ALA A 748 -28.49 16.08 10.38
C ALA A 748 -27.14 16.36 9.71
N SER A 749 -26.70 15.50 8.78
CA SER A 749 -25.47 15.70 8.03
C SER A 749 -25.67 16.57 6.78
N GLY A 750 -26.88 16.58 6.23
CA GLY A 750 -27.21 17.19 4.94
C GLY A 750 -26.63 16.47 3.73
N PHE A 751 -26.00 15.29 3.93
CA PHE A 751 -25.39 14.48 2.86
C PHE A 751 -26.12 13.16 2.73
N PRO A 752 -26.64 12.82 1.54
CA PRO A 752 -27.19 11.49 1.30
C PRO A 752 -26.07 10.46 1.13
N ARG A 753 -26.42 9.19 1.34
CA ARG A 753 -25.56 8.04 1.01
C ARG A 753 -26.20 7.25 -0.13
N SER A 754 -25.41 6.99 -1.17
CA SER A 754 -25.78 6.05 -2.22
C SER A 754 -25.83 4.62 -1.64
N GLU A 755 -26.85 3.87 -2.00
CA GLU A 755 -26.99 2.45 -1.67
C GLU A 755 -26.72 1.66 -2.94
N VAL A 756 -25.56 1.01 -2.98
CA VAL A 756 -25.14 0.14 -4.06
C VAL A 756 -25.74 -1.24 -3.81
N ASP A 757 -26.28 -1.88 -4.85
CA ASP A 757 -26.69 -3.26 -4.72
C ASP A 757 -25.94 -4.19 -5.70
N VAL A 758 -25.70 -5.41 -5.26
CA VAL A 758 -24.85 -6.38 -5.96
C VAL A 758 -25.60 -7.68 -6.19
N VAL A 759 -25.96 -7.93 -7.42
CA VAL A 759 -26.52 -9.23 -7.84
C VAL A 759 -25.39 -10.22 -8.10
N ARG A 760 -25.33 -11.26 -7.29
CA ARG A 760 -24.29 -12.28 -7.36
C ARG A 760 -24.61 -13.33 -8.41
N GLY A 761 -23.73 -13.49 -9.40
CA GLY A 761 -23.85 -14.49 -10.45
C GLY A 761 -22.74 -15.54 -10.39
N ALA A 762 -22.92 -16.69 -11.01
CA ALA A 762 -21.93 -17.77 -11.04
C ALA A 762 -20.63 -17.38 -11.78
N THR A 763 -20.72 -16.50 -12.76
CA THR A 763 -19.59 -16.05 -13.60
C THR A 763 -19.00 -14.71 -13.17
N GLY A 764 -19.59 -14.08 -12.16
CA GLY A 764 -19.25 -12.76 -11.65
C GLY A 764 -20.47 -12.00 -11.21
N ASP A 765 -20.27 -10.84 -10.61
CA ASP A 765 -21.32 -10.01 -10.04
C ASP A 765 -21.77 -8.93 -11.03
N VAL A 766 -22.97 -8.41 -10.83
CA VAL A 766 -23.48 -7.19 -11.44
C VAL A 766 -23.70 -6.18 -10.32
N VAL A 767 -23.08 -5.02 -10.43
CA VAL A 767 -23.20 -3.91 -9.48
C VAL A 767 -24.13 -2.85 -10.08
N LEU A 768 -25.15 -2.48 -9.32
CA LEU A 768 -26.10 -1.43 -9.70
C LEU A 768 -25.94 -0.27 -8.73
N ILE A 769 -25.85 0.93 -9.28
CA ILE A 769 -25.65 2.18 -8.53
C ILE A 769 -26.78 3.14 -8.93
N PHE A 770 -27.47 3.65 -7.94
CA PHE A 770 -28.53 4.63 -8.15
C PHE A 770 -27.96 5.98 -8.59
N ASP A 771 -28.48 6.58 -9.67
CA ASP A 771 -28.12 7.94 -10.05
C ASP A 771 -28.80 8.93 -9.09
N PHE A 772 -28.08 9.40 -8.09
CA PHE A 772 -28.59 10.28 -7.04
C PHE A 772 -29.11 11.63 -7.56
N THR A 773 -28.72 12.05 -8.78
CA THR A 773 -29.19 13.32 -9.35
C THR A 773 -30.70 13.37 -9.62
N GLN A 774 -31.33 12.20 -9.71
CA GLN A 774 -32.79 12.07 -9.89
C GLN A 774 -33.56 11.94 -8.56
N ALA A 775 -32.86 11.79 -7.43
CA ALA A 775 -33.50 11.46 -6.15
C ALA A 775 -34.56 12.50 -5.72
N GLY A 776 -34.26 13.78 -5.90
CA GLY A 776 -35.18 14.86 -5.55
C GLY A 776 -36.50 14.79 -6.37
N ASP A 777 -36.36 14.58 -7.67
CA ASP A 777 -37.50 14.48 -8.58
C ASP A 777 -38.34 13.23 -8.29
N LEU A 778 -37.67 12.09 -8.06
CA LEU A 778 -38.33 10.83 -7.69
C LEU A 778 -39.10 10.95 -6.36
N MET A 779 -38.46 11.52 -5.33
CA MET A 779 -39.11 11.69 -4.02
C MET A 779 -40.30 12.65 -4.12
N GLN A 780 -40.21 13.71 -4.94
CA GLN A 780 -41.33 14.62 -5.16
C GLN A 780 -42.47 13.94 -5.92
N THR A 781 -42.18 13.19 -6.99
CA THR A 781 -43.19 12.47 -7.78
C THR A 781 -43.91 11.46 -6.89
N VAL A 782 -43.17 10.61 -6.15
CA VAL A 782 -43.77 9.64 -5.28
C VAL A 782 -44.61 10.27 -4.16
N ALA A 783 -44.14 11.39 -3.57
CA ALA A 783 -44.89 12.10 -2.51
C ALA A 783 -46.16 12.76 -3.01
N MET A 784 -46.22 13.22 -4.25
CA MET A 784 -47.36 13.93 -4.82
C MET A 784 -48.35 13.02 -5.58
N GLU A 785 -47.87 12.01 -6.26
CA GLU A 785 -48.61 11.22 -7.22
C GLU A 785 -48.60 9.71 -6.90
N GLY A 786 -47.74 9.27 -5.95
CA GLY A 786 -47.57 7.87 -5.54
C GLY A 786 -46.44 7.14 -6.27
N GLU A 787 -46.08 5.96 -5.74
CA GLU A 787 -44.99 5.16 -6.28
C GLU A 787 -45.22 4.72 -7.73
N ASP A 788 -46.47 4.45 -8.08
CA ASP A 788 -46.88 4.06 -9.44
C ASP A 788 -46.69 5.13 -10.51
N ALA A 789 -46.53 6.39 -10.12
CA ALA A 789 -46.37 7.51 -11.06
C ALA A 789 -44.94 7.64 -11.60
N VAL A 790 -44.00 6.81 -11.13
CA VAL A 790 -42.61 6.84 -11.61
C VAL A 790 -42.47 5.93 -12.83
N ASP A 791 -42.40 6.57 -14.00
CA ASP A 791 -42.32 5.84 -15.29
C ASP A 791 -40.90 5.50 -15.73
N ALA A 792 -39.87 6.19 -15.20
CA ALA A 792 -38.49 6.00 -15.62
C ALA A 792 -37.49 6.22 -14.49
N VAL A 793 -36.39 5.44 -14.51
CA VAL A 793 -35.27 5.58 -13.57
C VAL A 793 -33.93 5.48 -14.29
N ARG A 794 -32.90 6.11 -13.70
CA ARG A 794 -31.52 6.02 -14.17
C ARG A 794 -30.67 5.30 -13.16
N VAL A 795 -29.88 4.35 -13.63
CA VAL A 795 -28.88 3.64 -12.84
C VAL A 795 -27.60 3.46 -13.62
N THR A 796 -26.50 3.31 -12.90
CA THR A 796 -25.23 2.89 -13.49
C THR A 796 -25.06 1.40 -13.21
N VAL A 797 -24.71 0.64 -14.25
CA VAL A 797 -24.57 -0.82 -14.15
C VAL A 797 -23.18 -1.22 -14.55
N TYR A 798 -22.49 -1.97 -13.67
CA TYR A 798 -21.20 -2.57 -13.98
C TYR A 798 -21.28 -4.09 -13.90
N ARG A 799 -20.82 -4.74 -14.94
CA ARG A 799 -20.60 -6.19 -14.94
C ARG A 799 -19.17 -6.47 -14.52
N LEU A 800 -19.01 -7.30 -13.48
CA LEU A 800 -17.70 -7.65 -12.91
C LEU A 800 -17.40 -9.14 -13.10
N PRO A 801 -16.94 -9.57 -14.30
CA PRO A 801 -16.65 -10.98 -14.56
C PRO A 801 -15.55 -11.47 -13.61
N GLN A 802 -15.70 -12.69 -13.09
CA GLN A 802 -14.73 -13.33 -12.19
C GLN A 802 -14.47 -12.57 -10.88
N SER A 803 -15.39 -11.73 -10.39
CA SER A 803 -15.31 -11.07 -9.08
C SER A 803 -15.00 -12.07 -7.95
N HIS A 804 -15.51 -13.30 -8.04
CA HIS A 804 -15.21 -14.37 -7.08
C HIS A 804 -13.73 -14.69 -6.98
N ALA A 805 -12.97 -14.56 -8.07
CA ALA A 805 -11.53 -14.81 -8.06
C ALA A 805 -10.78 -13.81 -7.17
N VAL A 806 -11.26 -12.56 -7.07
CA VAL A 806 -10.72 -11.55 -6.14
C VAL A 806 -10.88 -12.02 -4.70
N TRP A 807 -12.12 -12.38 -4.31
CA TRP A 807 -12.45 -12.72 -2.92
C TRP A 807 -11.86 -14.06 -2.49
N VAL A 808 -11.94 -15.08 -3.34
CA VAL A 808 -11.30 -16.39 -3.11
C VAL A 808 -9.79 -16.23 -3.07
N GLY A 809 -9.20 -15.45 -3.98
CA GLY A 809 -7.78 -15.16 -4.00
C GLY A 809 -7.32 -14.50 -2.71
N TRP A 810 -8.01 -13.47 -2.26
CA TRP A 810 -7.74 -12.80 -0.99
C TRP A 810 -7.89 -13.74 0.21
N GLY A 811 -8.95 -14.55 0.25
CA GLY A 811 -9.16 -15.52 1.32
C GLY A 811 -8.04 -16.58 1.40
N LEU A 812 -7.57 -17.09 0.27
CA LEU A 812 -6.44 -18.04 0.21
C LEU A 812 -5.12 -17.36 0.67
N MET A 813 -4.89 -16.11 0.28
CA MET A 813 -3.73 -15.37 0.77
C MET A 813 -3.75 -15.25 2.28
N LEU A 814 -4.86 -14.84 2.88
CA LEU A 814 -5.03 -14.74 4.33
C LEU A 814 -4.81 -16.08 5.03
N LEU A 815 -5.42 -17.15 4.51
CA LEU A 815 -5.27 -18.51 5.05
C LEU A 815 -3.79 -18.94 5.04
N GLY A 816 -3.13 -18.79 3.92
CA GLY A 816 -1.73 -19.15 3.78
C GLY A 816 -0.81 -18.31 4.67
N MET A 817 -0.98 -16.99 4.71
CA MET A 817 -0.19 -16.08 5.57
C MET A 817 -0.41 -16.36 7.06
N THR A 818 -1.65 -16.62 7.47
CA THR A 818 -1.97 -17.00 8.85
C THR A 818 -1.27 -18.30 9.23
N GLY A 819 -1.32 -19.31 8.37
CA GLY A 819 -0.60 -20.56 8.58
C GLY A 819 0.90 -20.38 8.68
N LEU A 820 1.52 -19.50 7.89
CA LEU A 820 2.92 -19.12 7.97
C LEU A 820 3.26 -18.43 9.30
N SER A 821 2.41 -17.52 9.76
CA SER A 821 2.59 -16.79 11.01
C SER A 821 2.52 -17.73 12.22
N LEU A 822 1.54 -18.64 12.25
CA LEU A 822 1.37 -19.61 13.35
C LEU A 822 2.50 -20.66 13.39
N SER A 823 2.97 -21.13 12.23
CA SER A 823 4.06 -22.13 12.16
C SER A 823 5.40 -21.61 12.69
N SER A 824 5.62 -20.31 12.72
CA SER A 824 6.84 -19.71 13.30
C SER A 824 6.82 -19.70 14.83
N ARG A 825 5.65 -19.51 15.45
CA ARG A 825 5.49 -19.48 16.91
C ARG A 825 5.73 -20.86 17.58
N GLY A 826 5.42 -21.95 16.88
CA GLY A 826 5.64 -23.31 17.40
C GLY A 826 7.11 -23.70 17.54
N LYS A 827 8.02 -23.01 16.86
CA LYS A 827 9.45 -23.31 16.84
C LYS A 827 10.24 -22.66 17.97
N GLU A 828 9.78 -21.54 18.50
CA GLU A 828 10.39 -20.88 19.66
C GLU A 828 10.27 -21.71 20.94
N LYS A 829 9.21 -22.54 21.07
CA LYS A 829 8.97 -23.38 22.25
C LYS A 829 9.85 -24.64 22.35
N HIS A 830 10.58 -25.00 21.30
CA HIS A 830 11.35 -26.26 21.24
C HIS A 830 12.85 -26.08 21.12
N LEU A 831 13.39 -24.90 21.32
CA LEU A 831 14.83 -24.71 21.46
C LEU A 831 15.16 -24.77 22.97
N PRO A 832 15.97 -25.74 23.44
CA PRO A 832 16.40 -25.72 24.82
C PRO A 832 17.18 -24.42 25.09
N ALA A 833 16.90 -23.82 26.23
CA ALA A 833 17.72 -22.73 26.74
C ALA A 833 19.16 -23.24 26.90
N ALA A 834 20.04 -22.73 26.03
CA ALA A 834 21.47 -22.93 26.15
C ALA A 834 22.09 -21.74 26.87
#